data_e86e0fc184310af59b3a979fa179efaf
#
_entry.id   e86e0fc184310af59b3a979fa179efaf
#
_cell.length_a   1.000
_cell.length_b   1.000
_cell.length_c   1.000
_cell.angle_alpha   90.00
_cell.angle_beta   90.00
_cell.angle_gamma   90.00
#
_symmetry.space_group_name_H-M   'P 1'
#
loop_
_entity.id
_entity.type
_entity.pdbx_description
1 polymer ?
#
loop_
_entity_poly.entity_id
_entity_poly.type
_entity_poly.pdbx_seq_one_letter_code
_entity_poly.pdbx_strand_id
1 'polypeptide(L)'
;MHKLKLIGGAAALLLLALALSAYLLLRASLPPLDGALHQQELGAPVGITRDARGVPTIVAANRLDLAYATGFVHAQDRYFQMDLARRHAAGELAELFGAVALDEDRRTRLFRFRSLAREVLAAGTAEQRAVIAAYTRGANAGLASLGSRPWEYWVLRQPPAPWLSEDVVLVEYAMWWDLQASGFRREILRHELNARLGGPECASSWKCALAFFYPLGTSWDAPVDRTAAAAATAAVPVPDAAVLNVRGDSRSGASPAAPLPEPAAGSNNWAVAGSLTTSGAALIANDMHLGLRVPPVWYHARLQLPADGTTAALDLNGVTLPGTPLLVAGSNGHIAWGFTNSYGTWLDVEHVTCLAVGPHEFTTPYGSVPLSVVHETIRVHGEAAVALDVASGPRGLLLRTDAAAHDCWFGSWLAQLPAATNLNLMALERATSVAEALRLAPEIGIPHQNAVIGDTQGHIAWTIFGRIPEDSGPERARRGAPWTTAADHPRIVDPPLGRLWTANARVTNDERAQALIGADSTALGAEYNLGARAGQIRDDLLALAAPITPADMLRIQLDDRAVFLARWRTLLLSLLDAASLDAHPRRAEFRRLVEGWQAQASVDAVGYRLVRAYHDRTQQAVWSMLLTALRLPAQDAAPPEQFEGALWQLVSTQPLHLLASAYPGWPQFLRAQVDATIAELDADCPSLARCSWGARNVVRVRHPLSAGLPGLARWLDMPTEQLPGDHDMPRVQDDARFGASERFAVSPGHERDAYLELPGGQSGHPLSPYYRAGFLAWARGEPLPFLPGPTEHVLTLTPR
;
A
#
# COMPACT_ATOMS: atom_id res chain seq x y z
N MET A 1 56.14 -28.39 7.78
CA MET A 1 55.55 -27.79 6.57
C MET A 1 54.70 -28.76 5.74
N HIS A 2 55.09 -30.02 5.50
CA HIS A 2 54.30 -30.96 4.65
C HIS A 2 52.90 -31.27 5.25
N LYS A 3 52.81 -31.56 6.56
CA LYS A 3 51.56 -31.85 7.25
C LYS A 3 50.59 -30.67 7.24
N LEU A 4 51.11 -29.42 7.36
CA LEU A 4 50.26 -28.21 7.28
C LEU A 4 49.71 -27.99 5.87
N LYS A 5 50.47 -28.28 4.84
CA LYS A 5 50.00 -28.23 3.43
C LYS A 5 48.95 -29.31 3.13
N LEU A 6 49.08 -30.50 3.70
CA LEU A 6 48.09 -31.59 3.58
C LEU A 6 46.77 -31.25 4.30
N ILE A 7 46.84 -30.70 5.52
CA ILE A 7 45.67 -30.26 6.28
C ILE A 7 44.99 -29.09 5.54
N GLY A 8 45.75 -28.11 5.04
CA GLY A 8 45.22 -27.01 4.25
C GLY A 8 44.55 -27.48 2.94
N GLY A 9 45.13 -28.45 2.25
CA GLY A 9 44.55 -29.07 1.05
C GLY A 9 43.27 -29.84 1.36
N ALA A 10 43.21 -30.61 2.44
CA ALA A 10 42.02 -31.37 2.86
C ALA A 10 40.89 -30.39 3.29
N ALA A 11 41.19 -29.31 4.00
CA ALA A 11 40.23 -28.27 4.37
C ALA A 11 39.67 -27.54 3.13
N ALA A 12 40.52 -27.22 2.15
CA ALA A 12 40.08 -26.58 0.90
C ALA A 12 39.17 -27.50 0.09
N LEU A 13 39.49 -28.80 0.00
CA LEU A 13 38.66 -29.82 -0.66
C LEU A 13 37.31 -30.01 0.04
N LEU A 14 37.29 -30.00 1.38
CA LEU A 14 36.05 -30.06 2.15
C LEU A 14 35.18 -28.85 1.92
N LEU A 15 35.76 -27.63 1.93
CA LEU A 15 35.05 -26.39 1.64
C LEU A 15 34.48 -26.38 0.21
N LEU A 16 35.25 -26.86 -0.75
CA LEU A 16 34.81 -26.98 -2.13
C LEU A 16 33.65 -28.00 -2.28
N ALA A 17 33.73 -29.15 -1.61
CA ALA A 17 32.67 -30.15 -1.59
C ALA A 17 31.39 -29.61 -0.93
N LEU A 18 31.51 -28.86 0.18
CA LEU A 18 30.37 -28.21 0.83
C LEU A 18 29.73 -27.13 -0.06
N ALA A 19 30.56 -26.31 -0.70
CA ALA A 19 30.07 -25.27 -1.63
C ALA A 19 29.36 -25.90 -2.85
N LEU A 20 29.91 -26.97 -3.41
CA LEU A 20 29.30 -27.70 -4.52
C LEU A 20 27.97 -28.34 -4.08
N SER A 21 27.92 -28.95 -2.90
CA SER A 21 26.70 -29.54 -2.35
C SER A 21 25.62 -28.48 -2.12
N ALA A 22 25.99 -27.35 -1.55
CA ALA A 22 25.07 -26.21 -1.38
C ALA A 22 24.53 -25.69 -2.73
N TYR A 23 25.42 -25.56 -3.73
CA TYR A 23 25.03 -25.16 -5.08
C TYR A 23 24.07 -26.16 -5.73
N LEU A 24 24.35 -27.47 -5.61
CA LEU A 24 23.49 -28.53 -6.18
C LEU A 24 22.12 -28.55 -5.49
N LEU A 25 22.05 -28.35 -4.17
CA LEU A 25 20.79 -28.28 -3.42
C LEU A 25 19.98 -27.02 -3.82
N LEU A 26 20.66 -25.87 -3.96
CA LEU A 26 20.04 -24.66 -4.45
C LEU A 26 19.49 -24.85 -5.87
N ARG A 27 20.30 -25.45 -6.76
CA ARG A 27 19.87 -25.71 -8.14
C ARG A 27 18.70 -26.71 -8.20
N ALA A 28 18.65 -27.71 -7.31
CA ALA A 28 17.56 -28.67 -7.24
C ALA A 28 16.22 -28.06 -6.79
N SER A 29 16.23 -26.88 -6.16
CA SER A 29 14.99 -26.13 -5.81
C SER A 29 14.47 -25.25 -6.93
N LEU A 30 15.14 -25.17 -8.09
CA LEU A 30 14.59 -24.52 -9.28
C LEU A 30 13.43 -25.35 -9.86
N PRO A 31 12.35 -24.72 -10.33
CA PRO A 31 11.24 -25.44 -10.94
C PRO A 31 11.61 -26.05 -12.31
N PRO A 32 11.06 -27.23 -12.67
CA PRO A 32 11.07 -27.69 -14.04
C PRO A 32 10.18 -26.76 -14.89
N LEU A 33 10.73 -26.26 -16.00
CA LEU A 33 10.02 -25.32 -16.90
C LEU A 33 9.55 -26.01 -18.19
N ASP A 34 10.08 -27.18 -18.50
CA ASP A 34 9.81 -27.91 -19.75
C ASP A 34 9.40 -29.34 -19.47
N GLY A 35 8.71 -29.95 -20.45
CA GLY A 35 8.34 -31.36 -20.43
C GLY A 35 6.91 -31.63 -20.00
N ALA A 36 6.65 -32.83 -19.47
CA ALA A 36 5.34 -33.23 -18.99
C ALA A 36 5.39 -33.75 -17.55
N LEU A 37 4.45 -33.33 -16.72
CA LEU A 37 4.31 -33.81 -15.34
C LEU A 37 2.92 -34.40 -15.13
N HIS A 38 2.88 -35.61 -14.58
CA HIS A 38 1.62 -36.28 -14.26
C HIS A 38 1.04 -35.76 -12.94
N GLN A 39 -0.22 -35.37 -12.98
CA GLN A 39 -0.95 -34.82 -11.84
C GLN A 39 -2.30 -35.55 -11.69
N GLN A 40 -2.48 -36.24 -10.55
CA GLN A 40 -3.66 -37.12 -10.35
C GLN A 40 -4.99 -36.43 -10.30
N GLU A 41 -5.01 -35.12 -10.05
CA GLU A 41 -6.21 -34.37 -9.70
C GLU A 41 -6.68 -33.40 -10.79
N LEU A 42 -6.09 -33.45 -11.97
CA LEU A 42 -6.53 -32.73 -13.14
C LEU A 42 -7.64 -33.48 -13.88
N GLY A 43 -8.65 -32.74 -14.34
CA GLY A 43 -9.68 -33.28 -15.22
C GLY A 43 -9.25 -33.38 -16.67
N ALA A 44 -8.37 -32.50 -17.13
CA ALA A 44 -7.83 -32.45 -18.49
C ALA A 44 -6.37 -31.93 -18.49
N PRO A 45 -5.61 -32.15 -19.59
CA PRO A 45 -4.28 -31.56 -19.72
C PRO A 45 -4.30 -30.04 -19.65
N VAL A 46 -3.28 -29.47 -18.99
CA VAL A 46 -3.05 -28.02 -18.88
C VAL A 46 -1.71 -27.68 -19.49
N GLY A 47 -1.69 -26.71 -20.41
CA GLY A 47 -0.50 -26.13 -20.99
C GLY A 47 -0.02 -24.93 -20.19
N ILE A 48 1.27 -24.89 -19.84
CA ILE A 48 1.93 -23.76 -19.21
C ILE A 48 3.11 -23.38 -20.11
N THR A 49 3.02 -22.22 -20.74
CA THR A 49 4.13 -21.65 -21.52
C THR A 49 4.72 -20.45 -20.80
N ARG A 50 6.01 -20.19 -20.95
CA ARG A 50 6.67 -19.01 -20.39
C ARG A 50 7.45 -18.27 -21.47
N ASP A 51 7.43 -16.93 -21.38
CA ASP A 51 8.21 -16.04 -22.24
C ASP A 51 9.63 -15.80 -21.69
N ALA A 52 10.40 -14.97 -22.39
CA ALA A 52 11.76 -14.57 -22.02
C ALA A 52 11.87 -13.86 -20.65
N ARG A 53 10.77 -13.36 -20.10
CA ARG A 53 10.68 -12.76 -18.77
C ARG A 53 10.20 -13.76 -17.71
N GLY A 54 9.88 -14.99 -18.11
CA GLY A 54 9.30 -16.02 -17.25
C GLY A 54 7.81 -15.82 -16.99
N VAL A 55 7.12 -14.92 -17.70
CA VAL A 55 5.68 -14.68 -17.55
C VAL A 55 4.92 -15.88 -18.09
N PRO A 56 4.09 -16.58 -17.26
CA PRO A 56 3.36 -17.74 -17.70
C PRO A 56 2.08 -17.37 -18.46
N THR A 57 1.80 -18.15 -19.51
CA THR A 57 0.46 -18.31 -20.07
C THR A 57 -0.03 -19.70 -19.70
N ILE A 58 -1.14 -19.79 -18.97
CA ILE A 58 -1.77 -21.03 -18.50
C ILE A 58 -3.05 -21.27 -19.30
N VAL A 59 -3.12 -22.37 -20.03
CA VAL A 59 -4.27 -22.76 -20.84
C VAL A 59 -4.86 -24.05 -20.29
N ALA A 60 -6.08 -24.00 -19.79
CA ALA A 60 -6.81 -25.14 -19.23
C ALA A 60 -8.17 -25.34 -19.90
N ALA A 61 -8.74 -26.53 -19.76
CA ALA A 61 -10.07 -26.83 -20.34
C ALA A 61 -11.24 -26.33 -19.47
N ASN A 62 -11.03 -26.10 -18.17
CA ASN A 62 -12.07 -25.66 -17.24
C ASN A 62 -11.46 -24.81 -16.10
N ARG A 63 -12.34 -24.15 -15.32
CA ARG A 63 -11.93 -23.22 -14.26
C ARG A 63 -11.20 -23.89 -13.09
N LEU A 64 -11.50 -25.15 -12.79
CA LEU A 64 -10.84 -25.88 -11.70
C LEU A 64 -9.41 -26.27 -12.07
N ASP A 65 -9.21 -26.78 -13.28
CA ASP A 65 -7.88 -27.10 -13.80
C ASP A 65 -7.02 -25.82 -13.95
N LEU A 66 -7.65 -24.69 -14.34
CA LEU A 66 -6.98 -23.39 -14.37
C LEU A 66 -6.54 -22.95 -12.97
N ALA A 67 -7.43 -23.08 -11.97
CA ALA A 67 -7.07 -22.75 -10.58
C ALA A 67 -5.95 -23.66 -10.04
N TYR A 68 -6.02 -24.94 -10.34
CA TYR A 68 -4.96 -25.89 -9.98
C TYR A 68 -3.60 -25.46 -10.57
N ALA A 69 -3.56 -25.18 -11.88
CA ALA A 69 -2.33 -24.80 -12.56
C ALA A 69 -1.81 -23.42 -12.09
N THR A 70 -2.70 -22.49 -11.76
CA THR A 70 -2.31 -21.20 -11.17
C THR A 70 -1.63 -21.40 -9.82
N GLY A 71 -2.22 -22.22 -8.93
CA GLY A 71 -1.61 -22.58 -7.65
C GLY A 71 -0.27 -23.30 -7.83
N PHE A 72 -0.18 -24.21 -8.80
CA PHE A 72 1.04 -24.94 -9.14
C PHE A 72 2.17 -23.98 -9.52
N VAL A 73 1.91 -23.04 -10.43
CA VAL A 73 2.90 -22.06 -10.91
C VAL A 73 3.30 -21.08 -9.80
N HIS A 74 2.34 -20.57 -9.03
CA HIS A 74 2.63 -19.70 -7.90
C HIS A 74 3.55 -20.37 -6.88
N ALA A 75 3.29 -21.63 -6.55
CA ALA A 75 4.11 -22.36 -5.59
C ALA A 75 5.50 -22.71 -6.13
N GLN A 76 5.62 -23.03 -7.43
CA GLN A 76 6.92 -23.24 -8.05
C GLN A 76 7.82 -22.01 -7.95
N ASP A 77 7.24 -20.82 -8.17
CA ASP A 77 8.02 -19.58 -8.28
C ASP A 77 8.11 -18.81 -6.97
N ARG A 78 7.09 -18.91 -6.08
CA ARG A 78 6.84 -17.93 -5.02
C ARG A 78 6.45 -18.53 -3.67
N TYR A 79 6.64 -19.83 -3.41
CA TYR A 79 6.11 -20.49 -2.22
C TYR A 79 6.48 -19.78 -0.90
N PHE A 80 7.73 -19.33 -0.76
CA PHE A 80 8.17 -18.64 0.45
C PHE A 80 7.42 -17.30 0.64
N GLN A 81 7.20 -16.55 -0.44
CA GLN A 81 6.37 -15.31 -0.39
C GLN A 81 4.94 -15.63 0.05
N MET A 82 4.33 -16.68 -0.49
CA MET A 82 2.99 -17.14 -0.11
C MET A 82 2.95 -17.51 1.38
N ASP A 83 3.91 -18.26 1.86
CA ASP A 83 4.02 -18.69 3.26
C ASP A 83 4.20 -17.49 4.21
N LEU A 84 5.00 -16.48 3.81
CA LEU A 84 5.13 -15.25 4.60
C LEU A 84 3.81 -14.49 4.69
N ALA A 85 3.07 -14.33 3.59
CA ALA A 85 1.81 -13.59 3.55
C ALA A 85 0.75 -14.23 4.48
N ARG A 86 0.52 -15.56 4.36
CA ARG A 86 -0.45 -16.25 5.25
C ARG A 86 -0.04 -16.21 6.71
N ARG A 87 1.27 -16.34 7.01
CA ARG A 87 1.79 -16.31 8.39
C ARG A 87 1.71 -14.90 8.98
N HIS A 88 1.98 -13.88 8.20
CA HIS A 88 1.83 -12.49 8.63
C HIS A 88 0.39 -12.23 9.07
N ALA A 89 -0.59 -12.51 8.20
CA ALA A 89 -2.00 -12.35 8.54
C ALA A 89 -2.43 -13.18 9.75
N ALA A 90 -1.94 -14.43 9.84
CA ALA A 90 -2.30 -15.32 10.95
C ALA A 90 -1.57 -15.03 12.25
N GLY A 91 -0.55 -14.16 12.30
CA GLY A 91 0.34 -13.98 13.45
C GLY A 91 1.15 -15.24 13.74
N GLU A 92 1.82 -15.81 12.73
CA GLU A 92 2.57 -17.07 12.78
C GLU A 92 4.01 -16.93 12.24
N LEU A 93 4.52 -15.70 12.13
CA LEU A 93 5.89 -15.45 11.66
C LEU A 93 6.94 -15.95 12.65
N ALA A 94 6.66 -15.88 13.94
CA ALA A 94 7.57 -16.36 15.00
C ALA A 94 7.84 -17.87 14.89
N GLU A 95 6.96 -18.64 14.25
CA GLU A 95 7.24 -20.07 13.95
C GLU A 95 8.43 -20.24 12.98
N LEU A 96 8.69 -19.25 12.12
CA LEU A 96 9.84 -19.26 11.20
C LEU A 96 11.06 -18.52 11.75
N PHE A 97 10.83 -17.35 12.36
CA PHE A 97 11.89 -16.39 12.67
C PHE A 97 12.24 -16.31 14.15
N GLY A 98 11.51 -17.00 15.02
CA GLY A 98 11.71 -16.93 16.48
C GLY A 98 11.22 -15.60 17.09
N ALA A 99 11.78 -15.26 18.25
CA ALA A 99 11.35 -14.12 19.05
C ALA A 99 11.36 -12.77 18.34
N VAL A 100 12.19 -12.59 17.30
CA VAL A 100 12.27 -11.33 16.55
C VAL A 100 10.94 -10.94 15.87
N ALA A 101 10.08 -11.92 15.56
CA ALA A 101 8.77 -11.70 14.95
C ALA A 101 7.60 -11.70 15.97
N LEU A 102 7.88 -11.92 17.24
CA LEU A 102 6.84 -12.15 18.25
C LEU A 102 5.93 -10.94 18.46
N ASP A 103 6.48 -9.73 18.42
CA ASP A 103 5.68 -8.50 18.64
C ASP A 103 4.75 -8.23 17.45
N GLU A 104 5.18 -8.58 16.24
CA GLU A 104 4.31 -8.52 15.07
C GLU A 104 3.20 -9.57 15.15
N ASP A 105 3.55 -10.81 15.51
CA ASP A 105 2.55 -11.87 15.70
C ASP A 105 1.53 -11.53 16.80
N ARG A 106 1.95 -10.89 17.89
CA ARG A 106 1.02 -10.43 18.92
C ARG A 106 0.01 -9.44 18.36
N ARG A 107 0.46 -8.48 17.53
CA ARG A 107 -0.42 -7.46 16.94
C ARG A 107 -1.43 -8.06 15.97
N THR A 108 -0.98 -8.92 15.06
CA THR A 108 -1.86 -9.52 14.05
C THR A 108 -2.78 -10.60 14.65
N ARG A 109 -2.29 -11.38 15.63
CA ARG A 109 -3.05 -12.44 16.29
C ARG A 109 -4.27 -11.92 17.04
N LEU A 110 -4.27 -10.67 17.53
CA LEU A 110 -5.43 -10.03 18.14
C LEU A 110 -6.67 -10.08 17.24
N PHE A 111 -6.48 -10.01 15.92
CA PHE A 111 -7.59 -10.01 14.96
C PHE A 111 -8.08 -11.41 14.57
N ARG A 112 -7.36 -12.47 14.93
CA ARG A 112 -7.74 -13.87 14.74
C ARG A 112 -8.11 -14.22 13.28
N PHE A 113 -7.38 -13.66 12.32
CA PHE A 113 -7.68 -13.80 10.90
C PHE A 113 -7.71 -15.26 10.40
N ARG A 114 -6.95 -16.18 11.02
CA ARG A 114 -7.05 -17.60 10.66
C ARG A 114 -8.44 -18.19 11.01
N SER A 115 -9.05 -17.78 12.13
CA SER A 115 -10.42 -18.19 12.46
C SER A 115 -11.42 -17.60 11.48
N LEU A 116 -11.29 -16.30 11.21
CA LEU A 116 -12.15 -15.60 10.25
C LEU A 116 -12.01 -16.18 8.83
N ALA A 117 -10.78 -16.54 8.39
CA ALA A 117 -10.56 -17.16 7.10
C ALA A 117 -11.33 -18.48 6.93
N ARG A 118 -11.43 -19.28 7.98
CA ARG A 118 -12.25 -20.49 7.98
C ARG A 118 -13.75 -20.19 7.89
N GLU A 119 -14.21 -19.14 8.55
CA GLU A 119 -15.60 -18.70 8.50
C GLU A 119 -15.97 -18.18 7.10
N VAL A 120 -15.09 -17.35 6.49
CA VAL A 120 -15.23 -16.86 5.11
C VAL A 120 -15.28 -18.03 4.13
N LEU A 121 -14.37 -18.99 4.26
CA LEU A 121 -14.35 -20.17 3.41
C LEU A 121 -15.62 -20.99 3.57
N ALA A 122 -16.12 -21.18 4.77
CA ALA A 122 -17.37 -21.91 5.04
C ALA A 122 -18.59 -21.20 4.44
N ALA A 123 -18.63 -19.87 4.47
CA ALA A 123 -19.70 -19.04 3.91
C ALA A 123 -19.66 -18.94 2.38
N GLY A 124 -18.54 -19.23 1.74
CA GLY A 124 -18.38 -19.18 0.28
C GLY A 124 -19.30 -20.13 -0.45
N THR A 125 -19.58 -19.89 -1.74
CA THR A 125 -20.38 -20.78 -2.59
C THR A 125 -19.67 -22.13 -2.80
N ALA A 126 -20.40 -23.13 -3.24
CA ALA A 126 -19.82 -24.44 -3.60
C ALA A 126 -18.75 -24.31 -4.71
N GLU A 127 -18.99 -23.44 -5.69
CA GLU A 127 -18.05 -23.14 -6.76
C GLU A 127 -16.77 -22.47 -6.23
N GLN A 128 -16.90 -21.45 -5.41
CA GLN A 128 -15.75 -20.78 -4.79
C GLN A 128 -14.90 -21.74 -3.96
N ARG A 129 -15.53 -22.58 -3.13
CA ARG A 129 -14.80 -23.59 -2.36
C ARG A 129 -14.11 -24.61 -3.26
N ALA A 130 -14.73 -25.01 -4.38
CA ALA A 130 -14.11 -25.93 -5.34
C ALA A 130 -12.88 -25.29 -6.02
N VAL A 131 -12.96 -24.03 -6.43
CA VAL A 131 -11.83 -23.27 -6.99
C VAL A 131 -10.69 -23.13 -5.99
N ILE A 132 -10.99 -22.75 -4.73
CA ILE A 132 -9.98 -22.66 -3.66
C ILE A 132 -9.34 -24.02 -3.42
N ALA A 133 -10.13 -25.10 -3.33
CA ALA A 133 -9.60 -26.44 -3.11
C ALA A 133 -8.70 -26.90 -4.28
N ALA A 134 -9.08 -26.60 -5.53
CA ALA A 134 -8.25 -26.90 -6.70
C ALA A 134 -6.93 -26.11 -6.66
N TYR A 135 -6.97 -24.82 -6.38
CA TYR A 135 -5.77 -23.98 -6.20
C TYR A 135 -4.87 -24.53 -5.09
N THR A 136 -5.43 -24.88 -3.93
CA THR A 136 -4.71 -25.45 -2.78
C THR A 136 -3.96 -26.72 -3.17
N ARG A 137 -4.63 -27.64 -3.90
CA ARG A 137 -4.00 -28.87 -4.38
C ARG A 137 -2.88 -28.57 -5.38
N GLY A 138 -3.13 -27.62 -6.30
CA GLY A 138 -2.13 -27.15 -7.24
C GLY A 138 -0.91 -26.56 -6.57
N ALA A 139 -1.09 -25.71 -5.56
CA ALA A 139 0.01 -25.12 -4.80
C ALA A 139 0.88 -26.19 -4.10
N ASN A 140 0.25 -27.18 -3.47
CA ASN A 140 0.98 -28.29 -2.87
C ASN A 140 1.69 -29.16 -3.92
N ALA A 141 1.08 -29.39 -5.07
CA ALA A 141 1.69 -30.12 -6.17
C ALA A 141 2.87 -29.34 -6.78
N GLY A 142 2.75 -28.02 -6.94
CA GLY A 142 3.82 -27.17 -7.39
C GLY A 142 5.02 -27.19 -6.45
N LEU A 143 4.78 -27.09 -5.15
CA LEU A 143 5.83 -27.26 -4.13
C LEU A 143 6.48 -28.63 -4.20
N ALA A 144 5.69 -29.70 -4.32
CA ALA A 144 6.18 -31.08 -4.41
C ALA A 144 6.92 -31.37 -5.73
N SER A 145 6.70 -30.61 -6.79
CA SER A 145 7.38 -30.75 -8.08
C SER A 145 8.83 -30.28 -8.06
N LEU A 146 9.26 -29.55 -7.03
CA LEU A 146 10.64 -29.14 -6.86
C LEU A 146 11.51 -30.30 -6.43
N GLY A 147 12.69 -30.41 -6.99
CA GLY A 147 13.65 -31.49 -6.63
C GLY A 147 14.24 -31.33 -5.22
N SER A 148 14.05 -30.19 -4.60
CA SER A 148 14.42 -29.85 -3.22
C SER A 148 13.46 -28.80 -2.70
N ARG A 149 13.32 -28.69 -1.36
CA ARG A 149 12.55 -27.60 -0.75
C ARG A 149 13.09 -26.23 -1.20
N PRO A 150 12.26 -25.18 -1.26
CA PRO A 150 12.72 -23.82 -1.59
C PRO A 150 13.91 -23.42 -0.71
N TRP A 151 14.84 -22.70 -1.28
CA TRP A 151 16.15 -22.42 -0.68
C TRP A 151 16.06 -21.68 0.67
N GLU A 152 15.06 -20.87 0.87
CA GLU A 152 14.83 -20.13 2.12
C GLU A 152 14.65 -21.06 3.31
N TYR A 153 13.98 -22.20 3.10
CA TYR A 153 13.77 -23.20 4.16
C TYR A 153 15.03 -24.01 4.50
N TRP A 154 16.05 -24.00 3.63
CA TRP A 154 17.38 -24.49 3.98
C TRP A 154 18.08 -23.55 4.95
N VAL A 155 17.97 -22.22 4.71
CA VAL A 155 18.50 -21.17 5.58
C VAL A 155 17.83 -21.20 6.94
N LEU A 156 16.50 -21.28 6.94
CA LEU A 156 15.67 -21.33 8.16
C LEU A 156 15.74 -22.68 8.89
N ARG A 157 16.35 -23.71 8.27
CA ARG A 157 16.45 -25.08 8.81
C ARG A 157 15.11 -25.71 9.16
N GLN A 158 14.07 -25.37 8.41
CA GLN A 158 12.70 -25.86 8.59
C GLN A 158 12.16 -26.42 7.28
N PRO A 159 11.22 -27.38 7.30
CA PRO A 159 10.47 -27.74 6.10
C PRO A 159 9.38 -26.68 5.82
N PRO A 160 9.01 -26.46 4.54
CA PRO A 160 7.81 -25.71 4.23
C PRO A 160 6.57 -26.45 4.76
N ALA A 161 5.63 -25.75 5.36
CA ALA A 161 4.34 -26.31 5.75
C ALA A 161 3.42 -26.38 4.51
N PRO A 162 2.54 -27.39 4.37
CA PRO A 162 1.61 -27.47 3.24
C PRO A 162 0.67 -26.25 3.20
N TRP A 163 0.19 -25.95 2.00
CA TRP A 163 -0.85 -24.92 1.78
C TRP A 163 -2.21 -25.47 2.17
N LEU A 164 -2.99 -24.70 2.92
CA LEU A 164 -4.35 -25.01 3.33
C LEU A 164 -5.35 -24.13 2.58
N SER A 165 -6.61 -24.55 2.47
CA SER A 165 -7.62 -23.78 1.76
C SER A 165 -7.91 -22.43 2.40
N GLU A 166 -7.90 -22.33 3.74
CA GLU A 166 -8.02 -21.04 4.43
C GLU A 166 -6.84 -20.11 4.20
N ASP A 167 -5.66 -20.62 3.78
CA ASP A 167 -4.49 -19.78 3.50
C ASP A 167 -4.72 -18.85 2.29
N VAL A 168 -5.60 -19.23 1.36
CA VAL A 168 -6.03 -18.38 0.24
C VAL A 168 -6.67 -17.10 0.79
N VAL A 169 -7.56 -17.23 1.77
CA VAL A 169 -8.23 -16.08 2.40
C VAL A 169 -7.27 -15.32 3.33
N LEU A 170 -6.31 -16.00 3.95
CA LEU A 170 -5.28 -15.32 4.76
C LEU A 170 -4.38 -14.39 3.92
N VAL A 171 -4.09 -14.73 2.68
CA VAL A 171 -3.36 -13.84 1.78
C VAL A 171 -4.14 -12.56 1.52
N GLU A 172 -5.46 -12.66 1.40
CA GLU A 172 -6.34 -11.48 1.31
C GLU A 172 -6.34 -10.68 2.63
N TYR A 173 -6.36 -11.33 3.79
CA TYR A 173 -6.21 -10.65 5.08
C TYR A 173 -4.85 -9.99 5.27
N ALA A 174 -3.78 -10.49 4.64
CA ALA A 174 -2.51 -9.78 4.61
C ALA A 174 -2.63 -8.45 3.87
N MET A 175 -3.41 -8.39 2.78
CA MET A 175 -3.69 -7.12 2.10
C MET A 175 -4.57 -6.18 2.93
N TRP A 176 -5.58 -6.71 3.66
CA TRP A 176 -6.32 -5.89 4.62
C TRP A 176 -5.39 -5.23 5.64
N TRP A 177 -4.44 -6.00 6.17
CA TRP A 177 -3.45 -5.51 7.13
C TRP A 177 -2.55 -4.44 6.54
N ASP A 178 -1.92 -4.73 5.40
CA ASP A 178 -0.99 -3.82 4.72
C ASP A 178 -1.65 -2.47 4.35
N LEU A 179 -2.94 -2.50 3.98
CA LEU A 179 -3.65 -1.32 3.47
C LEU A 179 -4.34 -0.49 4.55
N GLN A 180 -4.77 -1.07 5.66
CA GLN A 180 -5.68 -0.37 6.60
C GLN A 180 -5.24 -0.41 8.07
N ALA A 181 -4.46 -1.40 8.53
CA ALA A 181 -4.19 -1.59 9.96
C ALA A 181 -3.51 -0.39 10.64
N SER A 182 -2.70 0.39 9.91
CA SER A 182 -2.09 1.63 10.41
C SER A 182 -3.14 2.67 10.84
N GLY A 183 -4.37 2.57 10.33
CA GLY A 183 -5.50 3.43 10.69
C GLY A 183 -5.81 3.42 12.19
N PHE A 184 -5.64 2.30 12.90
CA PHE A 184 -5.86 2.27 14.34
C PHE A 184 -4.98 3.27 15.11
N ARG A 185 -3.71 3.40 14.77
CA ARG A 185 -2.81 4.38 15.40
C ARG A 185 -3.26 5.82 15.10
N ARG A 186 -3.67 6.09 13.86
CA ARG A 186 -4.17 7.41 13.44
C ARG A 186 -5.46 7.77 14.14
N GLU A 187 -6.40 6.82 14.27
CA GLU A 187 -7.65 7.01 15.00
C GLU A 187 -7.40 7.31 16.48
N ILE A 188 -6.50 6.56 17.15
CA ILE A 188 -6.13 6.82 18.54
C ILE A 188 -5.58 8.24 18.68
N LEU A 189 -4.63 8.66 17.83
CA LEU A 189 -4.08 10.02 17.84
C LEU A 189 -5.17 11.07 17.64
N ARG A 190 -6.10 10.84 16.71
CA ARG A 190 -7.22 11.75 16.44
C ARG A 190 -8.13 11.90 17.68
N HIS A 191 -8.43 10.80 18.36
CA HIS A 191 -9.19 10.84 19.61
C HIS A 191 -8.43 11.58 20.72
N GLU A 192 -7.14 11.36 20.87
CA GLU A 192 -6.31 12.06 21.85
C GLU A 192 -6.23 13.57 21.58
N LEU A 193 -6.09 13.97 20.28
CA LEU A 193 -6.16 15.37 19.86
C LEU A 193 -7.55 15.97 20.16
N ASN A 194 -8.62 15.27 19.83
CA ASN A 194 -9.99 15.71 20.09
C ASN A 194 -10.24 15.93 21.60
N ALA A 195 -9.75 15.05 22.44
CA ALA A 195 -9.88 15.19 23.90
C ALA A 195 -9.16 16.43 24.45
N ARG A 196 -8.13 16.93 23.74
CA ARG A 196 -7.36 18.12 24.15
C ARG A 196 -7.86 19.42 23.52
N LEU A 197 -8.37 19.36 22.30
CA LEU A 197 -8.80 20.50 21.50
C LEU A 197 -10.31 20.69 21.48
N GLY A 198 -11.07 19.61 21.77
CA GLY A 198 -12.50 19.57 21.66
C GLY A 198 -13.21 19.80 22.98
N GLY A 199 -14.25 20.64 22.95
CA GLY A 199 -15.31 20.60 23.94
C GLY A 199 -16.37 19.57 23.54
N PRO A 200 -17.35 19.27 24.41
CA PRO A 200 -18.47 18.36 24.11
C PRO A 200 -19.24 18.71 22.82
N GLU A 201 -19.13 19.96 22.35
CA GLU A 201 -19.76 20.47 21.12
C GLU A 201 -18.96 20.14 19.83
N CYS A 202 -17.73 19.63 19.95
CA CYS A 202 -16.89 19.31 18.80
C CYS A 202 -17.36 18.08 18.02
N ALA A 203 -18.11 17.17 18.62
CA ALA A 203 -18.62 15.99 17.94
C ALA A 203 -19.63 16.29 16.81
N SER A 204 -20.09 17.55 16.69
CA SER A 204 -21.11 17.96 15.71
C SER A 204 -20.79 19.22 14.91
N SER A 205 -19.58 19.77 15.01
CA SER A 205 -19.26 21.07 14.40
C SER A 205 -17.83 21.13 13.88
N TRP A 206 -17.66 21.32 12.57
CA TRP A 206 -16.40 21.67 11.89
C TRP A 206 -15.77 23.02 12.40
N LYS A 207 -16.40 23.72 13.32
CA LYS A 207 -15.85 24.89 14.04
C LYS A 207 -14.83 24.52 15.12
N CYS A 208 -14.58 23.25 15.30
CA CYS A 208 -13.69 22.72 16.30
C CYS A 208 -12.22 22.89 15.88
N ALA A 209 -11.34 23.12 16.84
CA ALA A 209 -9.90 23.23 16.59
C ALA A 209 -9.32 21.97 15.94
N LEU A 210 -9.94 20.80 16.13
CA LEU A 210 -9.53 19.57 15.47
C LEU A 210 -9.69 19.65 13.95
N ALA A 211 -10.74 20.30 13.43
CA ALA A 211 -10.96 20.48 12.00
C ALA A 211 -9.84 21.31 11.34
N PHE A 212 -9.10 22.08 12.10
CA PHE A 212 -7.93 22.79 11.60
C PHE A 212 -6.79 21.81 11.26
N PHE A 213 -6.61 20.75 12.04
CA PHE A 213 -5.56 19.74 11.81
C PHE A 213 -6.00 18.64 10.83
N TYR A 214 -7.30 18.38 10.74
CA TYR A 214 -7.94 17.40 9.86
C TYR A 214 -9.03 18.07 9.01
N PRO A 215 -8.67 18.95 8.08
CA PRO A 215 -9.66 19.58 7.23
C PRO A 215 -10.34 18.54 6.33
N LEU A 216 -11.66 18.69 6.13
CA LEU A 216 -12.44 17.82 5.24
C LEU A 216 -11.99 17.85 3.78
N GLY A 217 -11.28 18.89 3.42
CA GLY A 217 -10.73 19.08 2.11
C GLY A 217 -9.59 20.09 2.13
N THR A 218 -8.77 20.06 1.10
CA THR A 218 -7.63 20.97 0.94
C THR A 218 -7.71 21.75 -0.35
N SER A 219 -6.85 22.76 -0.51
CA SER A 219 -6.73 23.50 -1.78
C SER A 219 -6.17 22.62 -2.92
N TRP A 220 -5.66 21.43 -2.59
CA TRP A 220 -5.15 20.44 -3.53
C TRP A 220 -6.19 19.43 -4.01
N ASP A 221 -7.38 19.38 -3.37
CA ASP A 221 -8.42 18.45 -3.75
C ASP A 221 -8.81 18.59 -5.22
N ALA A 222 -8.93 17.45 -5.88
CA ALA A 222 -9.26 17.35 -7.29
C ALA A 222 -10.37 16.32 -7.55
N PRO A 223 -11.56 16.44 -6.94
CA PRO A 223 -12.66 15.50 -7.19
C PRO A 223 -13.10 15.57 -8.65
N VAL A 224 -13.51 14.41 -9.20
CA VAL A 224 -13.86 14.24 -10.62
C VAL A 224 -15.13 15.01 -10.97
N ASP A 225 -16.10 15.06 -10.06
CA ASP A 225 -17.40 15.71 -10.22
C ASP A 225 -17.39 17.20 -9.83
N ARG A 226 -16.20 17.80 -9.65
CA ARG A 226 -16.09 19.22 -9.36
C ARG A 226 -16.50 20.05 -10.57
N THR A 227 -17.64 20.73 -10.46
CA THR A 227 -17.96 21.83 -11.38
C THR A 227 -17.04 23.02 -11.09
N ALA A 228 -16.62 23.74 -12.11
CA ALA A 228 -15.69 24.88 -12.01
C ALA A 228 -16.11 25.96 -11.00
N ALA A 229 -17.36 25.95 -10.56
CA ALA A 229 -17.96 26.88 -9.62
C ALA A 229 -17.95 26.39 -8.15
N ALA A 230 -17.56 25.15 -7.86
CA ALA A 230 -17.43 24.71 -6.47
C ALA A 230 -16.25 25.46 -5.83
N ALA A 231 -16.55 26.40 -4.96
CA ALA A 231 -15.59 27.21 -4.23
C ALA A 231 -14.51 26.33 -3.61
N ALA A 232 -13.27 26.83 -3.62
CA ALA A 232 -12.24 26.31 -2.76
C ALA A 232 -12.84 26.09 -1.36
N THR A 233 -12.66 24.90 -0.78
CA THR A 233 -13.07 24.63 0.60
C THR A 233 -12.61 25.81 1.45
N ALA A 234 -13.55 26.47 2.15
CA ALA A 234 -13.22 27.62 2.97
C ALA A 234 -12.11 27.20 3.95
N ALA A 235 -11.03 27.97 4.01
CA ALA A 235 -9.94 27.67 4.92
C ALA A 235 -10.51 27.57 6.35
N VAL A 236 -10.22 26.46 7.03
CA VAL A 236 -10.64 26.29 8.42
C VAL A 236 -9.96 27.37 9.25
N PRO A 237 -10.66 28.11 10.10
CA PRO A 237 -10.06 29.17 10.90
C PRO A 237 -8.93 28.64 11.79
N VAL A 238 -7.85 29.43 11.90
CA VAL A 238 -6.79 29.16 12.88
C VAL A 238 -7.42 29.19 14.29
N PRO A 239 -7.14 28.18 15.15
CA PRO A 239 -7.66 28.16 16.52
C PRO A 239 -7.28 29.41 17.31
N ASP A 240 -8.23 29.95 18.08
CA ASP A 240 -7.99 31.11 18.93
C ASP A 240 -7.02 30.78 20.08
N ALA A 241 -6.31 31.79 20.59
CA ALA A 241 -5.38 31.68 21.71
C ALA A 241 -6.01 31.12 23.00
N ALA A 242 -7.31 31.22 23.16
CA ALA A 242 -8.07 30.64 24.27
C ALA A 242 -8.23 29.12 24.15
N VAL A 243 -8.20 28.60 22.90
CA VAL A 243 -8.32 27.16 22.61
C VAL A 243 -6.95 26.50 22.55
N LEU A 244 -6.01 27.12 21.86
CA LEU A 244 -4.64 26.61 21.72
C LEU A 244 -3.64 27.77 21.77
N ASN A 245 -2.77 27.75 22.76
CA ASN A 245 -1.73 28.76 22.96
C ASN A 245 -0.37 28.11 23.23
N VAL A 246 0.39 27.91 22.15
CA VAL A 246 1.74 27.35 22.20
C VAL A 246 2.71 28.29 22.93
N ARG A 247 2.56 29.60 22.75
CA ARG A 247 3.45 30.61 23.31
C ARG A 247 3.40 30.67 24.84
N GLY A 248 2.29 30.27 25.44
CA GLY A 248 2.14 30.21 26.89
C GLY A 248 2.83 29.01 27.54
N ASP A 249 3.26 28.02 26.78
CA ASP A 249 3.96 26.83 27.31
C ASP A 249 5.47 26.98 27.22
N SER A 250 6.13 27.14 28.36
CA SER A 250 7.59 27.27 28.46
C SER A 250 8.40 26.06 27.98
N ARG A 251 7.73 24.91 27.78
CA ARG A 251 8.34 23.63 27.33
C ARG A 251 8.39 23.51 25.81
N SER A 252 7.69 24.34 25.07
CA SER A 252 7.53 24.24 23.61
C SER A 252 8.82 24.49 22.79
N GLY A 253 9.94 24.79 23.42
CA GLY A 253 11.22 25.08 22.76
C GLY A 253 12.21 23.92 22.62
N ALA A 254 11.95 22.74 23.23
CA ALA A 254 12.95 21.66 23.34
C ALA A 254 12.39 20.26 23.03
N SER A 255 11.32 20.15 22.23
CA SER A 255 10.75 18.85 21.89
C SER A 255 11.61 18.08 20.89
N PRO A 256 11.72 16.73 21.05
CA PRO A 256 12.23 15.88 19.99
C PRO A 256 11.44 16.10 18.69
N ALA A 257 12.12 16.01 17.54
CA ALA A 257 11.44 16.09 16.25
C ALA A 257 10.41 14.96 16.12
N ALA A 258 9.19 15.29 15.73
CA ALA A 258 8.20 14.28 15.36
C ALA A 258 8.71 13.47 14.15
N PRO A 259 8.34 12.19 14.01
CA PRO A 259 8.66 11.44 12.80
C PRO A 259 7.98 12.10 11.59
N LEU A 260 8.57 11.92 10.41
CA LEU A 260 7.85 12.14 9.16
C LEU A 260 6.71 11.12 9.05
N PRO A 261 5.64 11.44 8.30
CA PRO A 261 4.65 10.43 7.96
C PRO A 261 5.33 9.19 7.37
N GLU A 262 4.97 7.99 7.88
CA GLU A 262 5.35 6.77 7.18
C GLU A 262 4.62 6.76 5.84
N PRO A 263 5.27 6.33 4.73
CA PRO A 263 4.58 6.17 3.46
C PRO A 263 3.34 5.29 3.66
N ALA A 264 2.16 5.88 3.57
CA ALA A 264 0.93 5.12 3.59
C ALA A 264 0.79 4.36 2.26
N ALA A 265 0.19 3.16 2.30
CA ALA A 265 -0.17 2.47 1.06
C ALA A 265 -0.92 3.42 0.13
N GLY A 266 -0.36 3.66 -1.04
CA GLY A 266 -0.88 4.61 -2.01
C GLY A 266 -1.08 3.95 -3.37
N SER A 267 -1.61 4.68 -4.32
CA SER A 267 -1.73 4.22 -5.71
C SER A 267 -2.16 5.37 -6.59
N ASN A 268 -1.94 5.27 -7.89
CA ASN A 268 -2.60 6.09 -8.90
C ASN A 268 -3.45 5.20 -9.80
N ASN A 269 -4.62 5.68 -10.20
CA ASN A 269 -5.46 4.99 -11.16
C ASN A 269 -6.32 6.00 -11.91
N TRP A 270 -6.40 5.88 -13.23
CA TRP A 270 -7.21 6.76 -14.05
C TRP A 270 -7.67 6.10 -15.34
N ALA A 271 -8.69 6.70 -15.97
CA ALA A 271 -9.24 6.25 -17.24
C ALA A 271 -9.53 7.41 -18.16
N VAL A 272 -9.45 7.13 -19.45
CA VAL A 272 -10.02 7.98 -20.50
C VAL A 272 -11.04 7.20 -21.32
N ALA A 273 -12.14 7.87 -21.66
CA ALA A 273 -13.23 7.29 -22.44
C ALA A 273 -12.80 6.97 -23.89
N GLY A 274 -13.44 6.00 -24.51
CA GLY A 274 -13.15 5.58 -25.90
C GLY A 274 -13.25 6.69 -26.93
N SER A 275 -14.08 7.71 -26.69
CA SER A 275 -14.14 8.90 -27.56
C SER A 275 -12.84 9.70 -27.63
N LEU A 276 -11.90 9.45 -26.71
CA LEU A 276 -10.60 10.12 -26.63
C LEU A 276 -9.44 9.23 -27.09
N THR A 277 -9.70 7.96 -27.44
CA THR A 277 -8.69 7.00 -27.89
C THR A 277 -8.81 6.69 -29.38
N THR A 278 -7.78 6.11 -29.98
CA THR A 278 -7.83 5.68 -31.37
C THR A 278 -8.68 4.42 -31.57
N SER A 279 -8.70 3.54 -30.57
CA SER A 279 -9.40 2.26 -30.61
C SER A 279 -10.92 2.37 -30.46
N GLY A 280 -11.41 3.47 -29.89
CA GLY A 280 -12.79 3.61 -29.45
C GLY A 280 -13.10 2.87 -28.14
N ALA A 281 -12.22 2.02 -27.65
CA ALA A 281 -12.29 1.40 -26.34
C ALA A 281 -11.72 2.33 -25.26
N ALA A 282 -12.13 2.17 -24.01
CA ALA A 282 -11.55 2.91 -22.88
C ALA A 282 -10.07 2.58 -22.72
N LEU A 283 -9.29 3.48 -22.08
CA LEU A 283 -7.91 3.23 -21.74
C LEU A 283 -7.72 3.48 -20.24
N ILE A 284 -7.24 2.47 -19.52
CA ILE A 284 -7.03 2.47 -18.07
C ILE A 284 -5.54 2.48 -17.79
N ALA A 285 -5.10 3.28 -16.82
CA ALA A 285 -3.75 3.23 -16.28
C ALA A 285 -3.78 3.06 -14.76
N ASN A 286 -2.92 2.21 -14.23
CA ASN A 286 -2.77 1.96 -12.81
C ASN A 286 -1.31 1.82 -12.41
N ASP A 287 -0.95 2.33 -11.26
CA ASP A 287 0.28 2.04 -10.53
C ASP A 287 -0.01 2.03 -9.02
N MET A 288 0.04 0.83 -8.43
CA MET A 288 -0.18 0.63 -6.99
C MET A 288 1.12 0.84 -6.23
N HIS A 289 1.11 1.73 -5.24
CA HIS A 289 2.29 2.05 -4.43
C HIS A 289 2.25 1.27 -3.13
N LEU A 290 3.16 0.32 -3.02
CA LEU A 290 3.30 -0.57 -1.88
C LEU A 290 4.79 -0.72 -1.49
N GLY A 291 5.04 -1.44 -0.39
CA GLY A 291 6.38 -1.81 0.00
C GLY A 291 7.09 -2.66 -1.06
N LEU A 292 8.23 -2.16 -1.58
CA LEU A 292 9.03 -2.84 -2.58
C LEU A 292 9.89 -3.93 -1.94
N ARG A 293 9.75 -5.15 -2.43
CA ARG A 293 10.44 -6.35 -1.92
C ARG A 293 10.79 -7.32 -3.03
N VAL A 294 11.68 -8.25 -2.74
CA VAL A 294 12.04 -9.37 -3.62
C VAL A 294 11.50 -10.66 -3.01
N PRO A 295 10.74 -11.45 -3.77
CA PRO A 295 10.15 -11.14 -5.06
C PRO A 295 9.08 -10.02 -4.93
N PRO A 296 8.69 -9.35 -6.04
CA PRO A 296 7.64 -8.32 -6.00
C PRO A 296 6.31 -8.87 -5.50
N VAL A 297 5.46 -7.98 -4.95
CA VAL A 297 4.14 -8.35 -4.41
C VAL A 297 3.33 -9.11 -5.46
N TRP A 298 3.30 -8.57 -6.66
CA TRP A 298 2.50 -9.04 -7.78
C TRP A 298 3.22 -10.10 -8.60
N TYR A 299 2.41 -10.94 -9.22
CA TYR A 299 2.86 -11.96 -10.18
C TYR A 299 2.10 -11.75 -11.47
N HIS A 300 2.80 -11.44 -12.57
CA HIS A 300 2.20 -11.27 -13.89
C HIS A 300 1.83 -12.65 -14.47
N ALA A 301 0.60 -12.81 -14.96
CA ALA A 301 0.14 -14.05 -15.60
C ALA A 301 -0.92 -13.79 -16.65
N ARG A 302 -0.98 -14.66 -17.65
CA ARG A 302 -2.10 -14.79 -18.59
C ARG A 302 -2.81 -16.11 -18.35
N LEU A 303 -4.14 -16.07 -18.11
CA LEU A 303 -4.96 -17.22 -17.74
C LEU A 303 -6.03 -17.40 -18.81
N GLN A 304 -6.08 -18.59 -19.44
CA GLN A 304 -6.95 -18.84 -20.58
C GLN A 304 -7.80 -20.09 -20.42
N LEU A 305 -9.09 -19.95 -20.80
CA LEU A 305 -10.02 -21.07 -21.03
C LEU A 305 -10.53 -20.92 -22.47
N PRO A 306 -10.25 -21.86 -23.37
CA PRO A 306 -10.88 -21.89 -24.70
C PRO A 306 -12.39 -22.04 -24.59
N ALA A 307 -13.15 -21.51 -25.53
CA ALA A 307 -14.58 -21.76 -25.62
C ALA A 307 -14.83 -23.26 -25.87
N ASP A 308 -15.81 -23.83 -25.17
CA ASP A 308 -16.16 -25.26 -25.27
C ASP A 308 -17.54 -25.51 -25.91
N GLY A 309 -18.16 -24.49 -26.53
CA GLY A 309 -19.49 -24.54 -27.12
C GLY A 309 -20.63 -24.27 -26.14
N THR A 310 -20.39 -24.38 -24.84
CA THR A 310 -21.32 -24.05 -23.74
C THR A 310 -20.88 -22.84 -22.94
N THR A 311 -19.58 -22.65 -22.81
CA THR A 311 -18.98 -21.56 -22.07
C THR A 311 -18.14 -20.68 -22.99
N ALA A 312 -18.29 -19.36 -22.90
CA ALA A 312 -17.44 -18.40 -23.62
C ALA A 312 -15.96 -18.53 -23.21
N ALA A 313 -15.06 -18.24 -24.13
CA ALA A 313 -13.65 -18.17 -23.84
C ALA A 313 -13.36 -17.20 -22.71
N LEU A 314 -12.28 -17.45 -21.98
CA LEU A 314 -11.73 -16.55 -20.97
C LEU A 314 -10.27 -16.26 -21.34
N ASP A 315 -9.88 -15.00 -21.32
CA ASP A 315 -8.51 -14.56 -21.53
C ASP A 315 -8.19 -13.40 -20.58
N LEU A 316 -7.60 -13.75 -19.43
CA LEU A 316 -7.25 -12.80 -18.39
C LEU A 316 -5.76 -12.48 -18.49
N ASN A 317 -5.39 -11.21 -18.46
CA ASN A 317 -3.98 -10.82 -18.37
C ASN A 317 -3.80 -9.64 -17.44
N GLY A 318 -2.79 -9.70 -16.58
CA GLY A 318 -2.46 -8.67 -15.60
C GLY A 318 -1.76 -9.24 -14.38
N VAL A 319 -2.01 -8.66 -13.21
CA VAL A 319 -1.35 -9.06 -11.97
C VAL A 319 -2.25 -9.93 -11.11
N THR A 320 -1.65 -11.03 -10.63
CA THR A 320 -2.21 -11.91 -9.61
C THR A 320 -1.45 -11.74 -8.30
N LEU A 321 -2.05 -12.17 -7.20
CA LEU A 321 -1.40 -12.19 -5.89
C LEU A 321 -1.03 -13.64 -5.57
N PRO A 322 0.29 -14.00 -5.48
CA PRO A 322 0.69 -15.37 -5.15
C PRO A 322 0.05 -15.81 -3.83
N GLY A 323 -0.77 -16.86 -3.91
CA GLY A 323 -1.59 -17.34 -2.81
C GLY A 323 -3.10 -17.32 -3.11
N THR A 324 -3.55 -16.63 -4.19
CA THR A 324 -4.96 -16.56 -4.59
C THR A 324 -5.18 -17.01 -6.04
N PRO A 325 -6.37 -17.58 -6.39
CA PRO A 325 -6.64 -18.12 -7.72
C PRO A 325 -7.22 -17.10 -8.72
N LEU A 326 -7.11 -15.79 -8.48
CA LEU A 326 -7.82 -14.77 -9.25
C LEU A 326 -6.88 -13.69 -9.80
N LEU A 327 -7.34 -12.98 -10.84
CA LEU A 327 -6.71 -11.77 -11.34
C LEU A 327 -7.10 -10.59 -10.42
N VAL A 328 -6.11 -9.87 -9.90
CA VAL A 328 -6.35 -8.70 -9.03
C VAL A 328 -6.66 -7.47 -9.88
N ALA A 329 -5.79 -7.11 -10.80
CA ALA A 329 -5.98 -5.98 -11.72
C ALA A 329 -5.43 -6.32 -13.11
N GLY A 330 -6.02 -5.73 -14.13
CA GLY A 330 -5.63 -5.98 -15.52
C GLY A 330 -6.81 -5.94 -16.48
N SER A 331 -6.88 -6.89 -17.43
CA SER A 331 -7.92 -7.00 -18.45
C SER A 331 -8.42 -8.44 -18.64
N ASN A 332 -9.69 -8.56 -19.00
CA ASN A 332 -10.28 -9.81 -19.47
C ASN A 332 -10.64 -9.78 -20.97
N GLY A 333 -10.12 -8.82 -21.71
CA GLY A 333 -10.44 -8.61 -23.13
C GLY A 333 -11.73 -7.83 -23.40
N HIS A 334 -12.62 -7.67 -22.42
CA HIS A 334 -13.87 -6.92 -22.51
C HIS A 334 -13.87 -5.69 -21.61
N ILE A 335 -13.39 -5.85 -20.37
CA ILE A 335 -13.17 -4.77 -19.43
C ILE A 335 -11.71 -4.76 -18.96
N ALA A 336 -11.25 -3.60 -18.54
CA ALA A 336 -10.00 -3.45 -17.78
C ALA A 336 -10.29 -2.72 -16.47
N TRP A 337 -9.54 -3.05 -15.41
CA TRP A 337 -9.71 -2.43 -14.10
C TRP A 337 -8.40 -2.28 -13.35
N GLY A 338 -8.34 -1.29 -12.48
CA GLY A 338 -7.24 -1.03 -11.58
C GLY A 338 -7.74 -0.40 -10.28
N PHE A 339 -6.84 -0.21 -9.30
CA PHE A 339 -7.18 0.15 -7.95
C PHE A 339 -6.33 1.28 -7.36
N THR A 340 -6.95 2.06 -6.47
CA THR A 340 -6.24 2.82 -5.46
C THR A 340 -6.85 2.53 -4.09
N ASN A 341 -6.02 2.44 -3.04
CA ASN A 341 -6.55 2.29 -1.69
C ASN A 341 -7.58 3.41 -1.40
N SER A 342 -8.76 3.02 -0.91
CA SER A 342 -9.83 3.94 -0.54
C SER A 342 -9.77 4.26 0.94
N TYR A 343 -9.95 5.53 1.26
CA TYR A 343 -10.07 6.00 2.63
C TYR A 343 -11.53 6.26 2.99
N GLY A 344 -11.91 5.81 4.19
CA GLY A 344 -13.27 5.91 4.72
C GLY A 344 -13.31 5.35 6.14
N THR A 345 -14.47 5.34 6.77
CA THR A 345 -14.64 4.75 8.11
C THR A 345 -14.70 3.21 8.02
N TRP A 346 -13.61 2.60 7.54
CA TRP A 346 -13.48 1.14 7.42
C TRP A 346 -13.08 0.49 8.73
N LEU A 347 -12.44 1.23 9.60
CA LEU A 347 -12.13 0.90 10.99
C LEU A 347 -12.46 2.09 11.89
N ASP A 348 -12.65 1.83 13.16
CA ASP A 348 -12.97 2.83 14.17
C ASP A 348 -12.39 2.43 15.53
N VAL A 349 -12.13 3.43 16.37
CA VAL A 349 -11.60 3.24 17.72
C VAL A 349 -12.51 3.96 18.72
N GLU A 350 -12.89 3.28 19.77
CA GLU A 350 -13.64 3.87 20.87
C GLU A 350 -12.77 3.94 22.14
N HIS A 351 -12.64 5.14 22.70
CA HIS A 351 -12.01 5.37 23.99
C HIS A 351 -13.06 5.28 25.11
N VAL A 352 -12.74 4.52 26.14
CA VAL A 352 -13.63 4.32 27.31
C VAL A 352 -12.84 4.47 28.59
N THR A 353 -13.37 5.27 29.53
CA THR A 353 -12.84 5.26 30.90
C THR A 353 -13.13 3.92 31.56
N CYS A 354 -12.08 3.16 31.87
CA CYS A 354 -12.19 1.89 32.56
C CYS A 354 -11.46 1.91 33.92
N LEU A 355 -12.20 1.66 35.01
CA LEU A 355 -11.66 1.67 36.36
C LEU A 355 -10.85 0.41 36.67
N ALA A 356 -11.22 -0.71 36.06
CA ALA A 356 -10.53 -1.99 36.15
C ALA A 356 -10.84 -2.87 34.94
N VAL A 357 -9.87 -3.73 34.57
CA VAL A 357 -10.05 -4.76 33.56
C VAL A 357 -9.80 -6.11 34.22
N GLY A 358 -10.85 -6.92 34.29
CA GLY A 358 -10.79 -8.31 34.72
C GLY A 358 -10.72 -9.29 33.57
N PRO A 359 -10.64 -10.60 33.84
CA PRO A 359 -10.51 -11.62 32.80
C PRO A 359 -11.76 -11.74 31.91
N HIS A 360 -12.96 -11.38 32.42
CA HIS A 360 -14.21 -11.53 31.67
C HIS A 360 -15.10 -10.28 31.68
N GLU A 361 -14.61 -9.17 32.23
CA GLU A 361 -15.34 -7.91 32.29
C GLU A 361 -14.39 -6.74 32.47
N PHE A 362 -14.83 -5.53 32.08
CA PHE A 362 -14.20 -4.30 32.52
C PHE A 362 -15.21 -3.41 33.23
N THR A 363 -14.73 -2.66 34.21
CA THR A 363 -15.58 -1.80 35.03
C THR A 363 -15.47 -0.36 34.56
N THR A 364 -16.60 0.28 34.29
CA THR A 364 -16.71 1.70 33.94
C THR A 364 -17.36 2.45 35.14
N PRO A 365 -17.36 3.80 35.16
CA PRO A 365 -18.13 4.58 36.11
C PRO A 365 -19.63 4.25 36.13
N TYR A 366 -20.15 3.60 35.08
CA TYR A 366 -21.56 3.27 34.92
C TYR A 366 -21.90 1.79 35.16
N GLY A 367 -20.91 0.99 35.54
CA GLY A 367 -21.05 -0.44 35.80
C GLY A 367 -20.11 -1.34 35.03
N SER A 368 -20.26 -2.64 35.25
CA SER A 368 -19.46 -3.69 34.63
C SER A 368 -19.96 -4.02 33.22
N VAL A 369 -19.04 -4.23 32.29
CA VAL A 369 -19.32 -4.62 30.90
C VAL A 369 -18.62 -5.94 30.61
N PRO A 370 -19.32 -6.96 30.08
CA PRO A 370 -18.74 -8.27 29.85
C PRO A 370 -17.72 -8.26 28.69
N LEU A 371 -16.67 -9.07 28.85
CA LEU A 371 -15.68 -9.40 27.84
C LEU A 371 -15.72 -10.89 27.51
N SER A 372 -15.66 -11.21 26.23
CA SER A 372 -15.36 -12.54 25.73
C SER A 372 -13.87 -12.65 25.54
N VAL A 373 -13.22 -13.64 26.16
CA VAL A 373 -11.78 -13.86 26.02
C VAL A 373 -11.53 -15.16 25.31
N VAL A 374 -10.69 -15.10 24.30
CA VAL A 374 -10.20 -16.26 23.55
C VAL A 374 -8.71 -16.40 23.85
N HIS A 375 -8.35 -17.61 24.31
CA HIS A 375 -6.95 -17.95 24.58
C HIS A 375 -6.28 -18.41 23.30
N GLU A 376 -5.33 -17.64 22.81
CA GLU A 376 -4.48 -17.95 21.65
C GLU A 376 -3.10 -18.39 22.12
N THR A 377 -2.39 -19.11 21.27
CA THR A 377 -1.02 -19.55 21.50
C THR A 377 -0.16 -19.20 20.30
N ILE A 378 0.90 -18.43 20.52
CA ILE A 378 1.90 -18.12 19.50
C ILE A 378 3.08 -19.09 19.67
N ARG A 379 3.31 -19.91 18.68
CA ARG A 379 4.48 -20.79 18.64
C ARG A 379 5.70 -20.00 18.19
N VAL A 380 6.82 -20.17 18.92
CA VAL A 380 8.06 -19.45 18.67
C VAL A 380 9.16 -20.45 18.35
N HIS A 381 9.82 -20.30 17.19
CA HIS A 381 10.89 -21.19 16.78
C HIS A 381 12.05 -21.18 17.79
N GLY A 382 12.41 -22.36 18.30
CA GLY A 382 13.51 -22.52 19.25
C GLY A 382 13.21 -22.09 20.67
N GLU A 383 11.99 -21.64 20.99
CA GLU A 383 11.59 -21.17 22.32
C GLU A 383 10.25 -21.77 22.75
N ALA A 384 9.85 -21.50 24.01
CA ALA A 384 8.53 -21.85 24.52
C ALA A 384 7.44 -21.05 23.82
N ALA A 385 6.29 -21.66 23.60
CA ALA A 385 5.12 -20.98 23.06
C ALA A 385 4.62 -19.89 24.05
N VAL A 386 4.10 -18.80 23.50
CA VAL A 386 3.62 -17.64 24.26
C VAL A 386 2.09 -17.63 24.24
N ALA A 387 1.46 -17.53 25.41
CA ALA A 387 0.03 -17.35 25.53
C ALA A 387 -0.36 -15.88 25.23
N LEU A 388 -1.50 -15.71 24.57
CA LEU A 388 -2.09 -14.41 24.27
C LEU A 388 -3.60 -14.48 24.52
N ASP A 389 -4.10 -13.62 25.40
CA ASP A 389 -5.52 -13.46 25.62
C ASP A 389 -6.09 -12.38 24.70
N VAL A 390 -7.05 -12.76 23.88
CA VAL A 390 -7.74 -11.84 22.99
C VAL A 390 -9.10 -11.53 23.58
N ALA A 391 -9.25 -10.31 24.11
CA ALA A 391 -10.49 -9.85 24.74
C ALA A 391 -11.33 -9.01 23.76
N SER A 392 -12.61 -9.29 23.68
CA SER A 392 -13.57 -8.53 22.88
C SER A 392 -14.89 -8.35 23.61
N GLY A 393 -15.61 -7.27 23.34
CA GLY A 393 -16.85 -6.96 23.98
C GLY A 393 -17.85 -6.25 23.04
N PRO A 394 -18.94 -5.72 23.61
CA PRO A 394 -19.94 -4.98 22.84
C PRO A 394 -19.38 -3.77 22.07
N ARG A 395 -18.20 -3.27 22.47
CA ARG A 395 -17.52 -2.11 21.85
C ARG A 395 -16.46 -2.49 20.82
N GLY A 396 -16.18 -3.77 20.61
CA GLY A 396 -15.18 -4.28 19.68
C GLY A 396 -14.07 -5.05 20.38
N LEU A 397 -12.93 -5.12 19.70
CA LEU A 397 -11.70 -5.77 20.19
C LEU A 397 -10.97 -4.83 21.17
N LEU A 398 -10.59 -5.32 22.33
CA LEU A 398 -9.76 -4.56 23.28
C LEU A 398 -8.33 -4.46 22.75
N LEU A 399 -7.94 -3.27 22.28
CA LEU A 399 -6.65 -3.02 21.64
C LEU A 399 -5.56 -2.66 22.66
N ARG A 400 -5.89 -1.81 23.63
CA ARG A 400 -4.94 -1.25 24.59
C ARG A 400 -5.65 -0.93 25.91
N THR A 401 -4.94 -1.13 27.01
CA THR A 401 -5.36 -0.67 28.34
C THR A 401 -4.25 0.12 28.99
N ASP A 402 -4.61 1.20 29.70
CA ASP A 402 -3.72 1.92 30.60
C ASP A 402 -4.42 2.00 31.98
N ALA A 403 -3.97 1.16 32.89
CA ALA A 403 -4.56 1.08 34.22
C ALA A 403 -4.30 2.35 35.06
N ALA A 404 -3.19 3.05 34.83
CA ALA A 404 -2.83 4.27 35.55
C ALA A 404 -3.66 5.47 35.07
N ALA A 405 -3.94 5.53 33.79
CA ALA A 405 -4.80 6.54 33.19
C ALA A 405 -6.31 6.20 33.26
N HIS A 406 -6.67 4.98 33.66
CA HIS A 406 -8.02 4.44 33.58
C HIS A 406 -8.60 4.43 32.16
N ASP A 407 -7.76 4.11 31.17
CA ASP A 407 -8.10 4.13 29.75
C ASP A 407 -8.20 2.72 29.17
N CYS A 408 -9.28 2.48 28.42
CA CYS A 408 -9.45 1.32 27.55
C CYS A 408 -9.77 1.77 26.13
N TRP A 409 -9.10 1.15 25.15
CA TRP A 409 -9.27 1.44 23.74
C TRP A 409 -9.81 0.19 23.03
N PHE A 410 -10.96 0.34 22.42
CA PHE A 410 -11.62 -0.72 21.67
C PHE A 410 -11.58 -0.40 20.18
N GLY A 411 -11.26 -1.39 19.34
CA GLY A 411 -11.25 -1.27 17.91
C GLY A 411 -12.35 -2.09 17.24
N SER A 412 -12.95 -1.53 16.24
CA SER A 412 -13.85 -2.20 15.30
C SER A 412 -13.33 -2.03 13.88
N TRP A 413 -13.33 -3.11 13.10
CA TRP A 413 -12.80 -3.11 11.73
C TRP A 413 -13.67 -3.98 10.83
N LEU A 414 -14.00 -3.51 9.63
CA LEU A 414 -14.79 -4.32 8.69
C LEU A 414 -14.12 -5.64 8.34
N ALA A 415 -12.78 -5.69 8.29
CA ALA A 415 -12.03 -6.93 8.11
C ALA A 415 -12.36 -8.03 9.15
N GLN A 416 -12.88 -7.67 10.32
CA GLN A 416 -13.28 -8.64 11.36
C GLN A 416 -14.67 -9.26 11.11
N LEU A 417 -15.37 -8.82 10.08
CA LEU A 417 -16.68 -9.35 9.69
C LEU A 417 -16.51 -10.34 8.54
N PRO A 418 -16.81 -11.64 8.71
CA PRO A 418 -16.70 -12.61 7.60
C PRO A 418 -17.49 -12.21 6.36
N ALA A 419 -18.59 -11.46 6.53
CA ALA A 419 -19.39 -10.95 5.41
C ALA A 419 -18.69 -9.86 4.58
N ALA A 420 -17.64 -9.20 5.12
CA ALA A 420 -16.90 -8.15 4.41
C ALA A 420 -15.79 -8.70 3.50
N THR A 421 -15.42 -9.96 3.63
CA THR A 421 -14.36 -10.62 2.88
C THR A 421 -14.91 -11.81 2.10
N ASN A 422 -14.61 -11.91 0.80
CA ASN A 422 -15.05 -13.02 -0.06
C ASN A 422 -14.22 -13.06 -1.37
N LEU A 423 -14.44 -14.08 -2.20
CA LEU A 423 -13.80 -14.23 -3.50
C LEU A 423 -14.63 -13.67 -4.68
N ASN A 424 -15.57 -12.79 -4.45
CA ASN A 424 -16.46 -12.29 -5.50
C ASN A 424 -15.75 -11.41 -6.54
N LEU A 425 -14.51 -10.97 -6.27
CA LEU A 425 -13.66 -10.32 -7.29
C LEU A 425 -13.51 -11.22 -8.54
N MET A 426 -13.55 -12.55 -8.39
CA MET A 426 -13.55 -13.50 -9.51
C MET A 426 -14.70 -13.27 -10.51
N ALA A 427 -15.80 -12.65 -10.10
CA ALA A 427 -16.93 -12.40 -10.99
C ALA A 427 -16.56 -11.42 -12.12
N LEU A 428 -15.56 -10.55 -11.91
CA LEU A 428 -15.05 -9.65 -12.95
C LEU A 428 -14.38 -10.40 -14.10
N GLU A 429 -13.89 -11.61 -13.87
CA GLU A 429 -13.27 -12.44 -14.92
C GLU A 429 -14.21 -12.61 -16.14
N ARG A 430 -15.52 -12.55 -15.92
CA ARG A 430 -16.54 -12.75 -16.96
C ARG A 430 -17.40 -11.52 -17.25
N ALA A 431 -17.16 -10.42 -16.58
CA ALA A 431 -17.87 -9.17 -16.87
C ALA A 431 -17.48 -8.65 -18.27
N THR A 432 -18.49 -8.24 -19.05
CA THR A 432 -18.30 -7.81 -20.44
C THR A 432 -18.49 -6.31 -20.63
N SER A 433 -18.89 -5.59 -19.58
CA SER A 433 -19.13 -4.15 -19.63
C SER A 433 -18.94 -3.49 -18.27
N VAL A 434 -18.72 -2.19 -18.29
CA VAL A 434 -18.72 -1.33 -17.09
C VAL A 434 -20.01 -1.50 -16.28
N ALA A 435 -21.15 -1.57 -16.94
CA ALA A 435 -22.45 -1.74 -16.27
C ALA A 435 -22.54 -3.07 -15.49
N GLU A 436 -21.96 -4.15 -16.01
CA GLU A 436 -21.89 -5.44 -15.29
C GLU A 436 -20.96 -5.35 -14.08
N ALA A 437 -19.78 -4.76 -14.23
CA ALA A 437 -18.84 -4.58 -13.13
C ALA A 437 -19.44 -3.74 -11.99
N LEU A 438 -20.18 -2.67 -12.31
CA LEU A 438 -20.87 -1.85 -11.31
C LEU A 438 -21.99 -2.61 -10.57
N ARG A 439 -22.67 -3.56 -11.21
CA ARG A 439 -23.64 -4.42 -10.51
C ARG A 439 -23.00 -5.37 -9.52
N LEU A 440 -21.77 -5.80 -9.80
CA LEU A 440 -21.01 -6.70 -8.94
C LEU A 440 -20.35 -5.96 -7.76
N ALA A 441 -20.04 -4.67 -7.90
CA ALA A 441 -19.26 -3.88 -6.96
C ALA A 441 -19.69 -4.03 -5.47
N PRO A 442 -20.99 -3.91 -5.08
CA PRO A 442 -21.41 -4.02 -3.68
C PRO A 442 -21.24 -5.42 -3.09
N GLU A 443 -21.07 -6.44 -3.91
CA GLU A 443 -20.90 -7.84 -3.47
C GLU A 443 -19.43 -8.26 -3.36
N ILE A 444 -18.50 -7.46 -3.89
CA ILE A 444 -17.06 -7.74 -3.83
C ILE A 444 -16.54 -7.41 -2.45
N GLY A 445 -16.08 -8.42 -1.73
CA GLY A 445 -15.53 -8.30 -0.37
C GLY A 445 -14.02 -8.39 -0.35
N ILE A 446 -13.35 -7.24 -0.56
CA ILE A 446 -11.90 -7.04 -0.49
C ILE A 446 -11.60 -5.82 0.38
N PRO A 447 -10.34 -5.54 0.78
CA PRO A 447 -9.97 -4.24 1.34
C PRO A 447 -10.48 -3.12 0.43
N HIS A 448 -11.14 -2.11 0.98
CA HIS A 448 -11.85 -1.10 0.20
C HIS A 448 -10.92 -0.38 -0.79
N GLN A 449 -11.26 -0.45 -2.08
CA GLN A 449 -10.48 0.15 -3.17
C GLN A 449 -11.34 1.08 -4.01
N ASN A 450 -10.82 2.26 -4.34
CA ASN A 450 -11.33 2.99 -5.49
C ASN A 450 -11.02 2.16 -6.73
N ALA A 451 -12.03 1.65 -7.41
CA ALA A 451 -11.91 0.92 -8.65
C ALA A 451 -12.21 1.84 -9.84
N VAL A 452 -11.30 1.93 -10.79
CA VAL A 452 -11.55 2.56 -12.09
C VAL A 452 -11.65 1.45 -13.13
N ILE A 453 -12.73 1.48 -13.91
CA ILE A 453 -13.10 0.43 -14.85
C ILE A 453 -13.37 1.05 -16.21
N GLY A 454 -12.96 0.38 -17.27
CA GLY A 454 -13.31 0.76 -18.64
C GLY A 454 -13.62 -0.46 -19.50
N ASP A 455 -14.42 -0.27 -20.57
CA ASP A 455 -14.81 -1.36 -21.46
C ASP A 455 -14.47 -1.11 -22.94
N THR A 456 -14.67 -2.16 -23.75
CA THR A 456 -14.46 -2.12 -25.20
C THR A 456 -15.40 -1.16 -25.94
N GLN A 457 -16.50 -0.74 -25.33
CA GLN A 457 -17.45 0.23 -25.89
C GLN A 457 -17.06 1.67 -25.57
N GLY A 458 -15.99 1.86 -24.78
CA GLY A 458 -15.44 3.16 -24.42
C GLY A 458 -16.05 3.79 -23.19
N HIS A 459 -16.91 3.08 -22.45
CA HIS A 459 -17.43 3.52 -21.16
C HIS A 459 -16.37 3.45 -20.08
N ILE A 460 -16.39 4.41 -19.15
CA ILE A 460 -15.54 4.46 -17.99
C ILE A 460 -16.33 4.68 -16.71
N ALA A 461 -15.92 4.07 -15.61
CA ALA A 461 -16.56 4.29 -14.32
C ALA A 461 -15.55 4.28 -13.17
N TRP A 462 -15.90 5.00 -12.11
CA TRP A 462 -15.35 4.85 -10.78
C TRP A 462 -16.41 4.28 -9.84
N THR A 463 -15.98 3.40 -8.95
CA THR A 463 -16.76 2.90 -7.82
C THR A 463 -15.83 2.48 -6.69
N ILE A 464 -16.36 1.95 -5.60
CA ILE A 464 -15.56 1.33 -4.53
C ILE A 464 -15.80 -0.18 -4.58
N PHE A 465 -14.74 -0.97 -4.67
CA PHE A 465 -14.80 -2.38 -4.32
C PHE A 465 -14.43 -2.56 -2.86
N GLY A 466 -15.20 -3.38 -2.18
CA GLY A 466 -15.26 -3.52 -0.73
C GLY A 466 -16.68 -3.29 -0.25
N ARG A 467 -17.22 -4.19 0.56
CA ARG A 467 -18.60 -4.11 1.03
C ARG A 467 -18.78 -2.93 1.97
N ILE A 468 -19.71 -2.05 1.67
CA ILE A 468 -20.02 -0.83 2.43
C ILE A 468 -21.35 -1.03 3.17
N PRO A 469 -21.40 -0.85 4.51
CA PRO A 469 -22.68 -0.85 5.23
C PRO A 469 -23.49 0.40 4.88
N GLU A 470 -24.84 0.30 4.86
CA GLU A 470 -25.74 1.44 4.57
C GLU A 470 -25.58 2.57 5.58
N ASP A 471 -25.38 2.22 6.85
CA ASP A 471 -24.96 3.16 7.88
C ASP A 471 -23.43 3.08 7.99
N SER A 472 -22.73 4.18 7.81
CA SER A 472 -21.27 4.21 7.81
C SER A 472 -20.67 3.66 9.12
N GLY A 473 -19.58 2.90 8.94
CA GLY A 473 -18.72 2.43 10.01
C GLY A 473 -18.89 0.97 10.43
N PRO A 474 -17.79 0.39 10.97
CA PRO A 474 -17.71 -1.02 11.29
C PRO A 474 -18.57 -1.41 12.50
N GLU A 475 -18.82 -0.49 13.44
CA GLU A 475 -19.68 -0.76 14.59
C GLU A 475 -21.13 -1.02 14.16
N ARG A 476 -21.65 -0.23 13.22
CA ARG A 476 -23.00 -0.41 12.66
C ARG A 476 -23.11 -1.72 11.91
N ALA A 477 -22.12 -2.04 11.07
CA ALA A 477 -22.06 -3.32 10.37
C ALA A 477 -22.03 -4.51 11.34
N ARG A 478 -21.24 -4.43 12.43
CA ARG A 478 -21.17 -5.45 13.47
C ARG A 478 -22.50 -5.65 14.22
N ARG A 479 -23.30 -4.60 14.32
CA ARG A 479 -24.67 -4.65 14.89
C ARG A 479 -25.72 -5.10 13.90
N GLY A 480 -25.35 -5.48 12.67
CA GLY A 480 -26.24 -6.02 11.65
C GLY A 480 -26.86 -4.98 10.72
N ALA A 481 -26.24 -3.80 10.56
CA ALA A 481 -26.63 -2.88 9.50
C ALA A 481 -26.58 -3.58 8.14
N PRO A 482 -27.55 -3.35 7.23
CA PRO A 482 -27.51 -3.92 5.91
C PRO A 482 -26.35 -3.37 5.08
N TRP A 483 -25.95 -4.09 4.04
CA TRP A 483 -24.94 -3.66 3.09
C TRP A 483 -25.59 -2.88 1.94
N THR A 484 -24.87 -1.90 1.39
CA THR A 484 -25.35 -1.15 0.22
C THR A 484 -25.68 -2.08 -0.95
N THR A 485 -26.69 -1.70 -1.70
CA THR A 485 -27.11 -2.36 -2.95
C THR A 485 -26.48 -1.69 -4.16
N ALA A 486 -26.57 -2.30 -5.34
CA ALA A 486 -26.09 -1.69 -6.58
C ALA A 486 -26.75 -0.33 -6.90
N ALA A 487 -27.95 -0.06 -6.38
CA ALA A 487 -28.63 1.23 -6.56
C ALA A 487 -27.97 2.35 -5.74
N ASP A 488 -27.50 2.02 -4.55
CA ASP A 488 -27.04 2.99 -3.55
C ASP A 488 -25.51 3.10 -3.47
N HIS A 489 -24.80 2.14 -4.06
CA HIS A 489 -23.35 2.06 -4.00
C HIS A 489 -22.69 3.25 -4.72
N PRO A 490 -21.62 3.86 -4.14
CA PRO A 490 -20.94 5.03 -4.72
C PRO A 490 -20.43 4.77 -6.13
N ARG A 491 -20.70 5.66 -7.08
CA ARG A 491 -20.19 5.54 -8.46
C ARG A 491 -20.21 6.87 -9.22
N ILE A 492 -19.29 7.00 -10.17
CA ILE A 492 -19.28 8.01 -11.23
C ILE A 492 -19.21 7.24 -12.56
N VAL A 493 -20.08 7.54 -13.51
CA VAL A 493 -20.13 6.87 -14.82
C VAL A 493 -20.07 7.91 -15.91
N ASP A 494 -19.22 7.71 -16.90
CA ASP A 494 -19.05 8.53 -18.10
C ASP A 494 -19.08 10.03 -17.83
N PRO A 495 -18.13 10.56 -17.00
CA PRO A 495 -18.12 11.99 -16.67
C PRO A 495 -17.98 12.83 -17.94
N PRO A 496 -18.54 14.06 -17.98
CA PRO A 496 -18.62 14.89 -19.19
C PRO A 496 -17.27 15.17 -19.87
N LEU A 497 -16.18 15.16 -19.10
CA LEU A 497 -14.82 15.35 -19.63
C LEU A 497 -14.21 14.08 -20.23
N GLY A 498 -14.90 12.93 -20.16
CA GLY A 498 -14.41 11.63 -20.62
C GLY A 498 -13.12 11.19 -19.90
N ARG A 499 -12.89 11.63 -18.67
CA ARG A 499 -11.69 11.34 -17.89
C ARG A 499 -12.06 11.10 -16.43
N LEU A 500 -11.45 10.10 -15.81
CA LEU A 500 -11.55 9.75 -14.39
C LEU A 500 -10.15 9.65 -13.82
N TRP A 501 -9.96 10.00 -12.54
CA TRP A 501 -8.70 9.83 -11.81
C TRP A 501 -8.93 9.58 -10.34
N THR A 502 -8.06 8.76 -9.75
CA THR A 502 -7.94 8.53 -8.32
C THR A 502 -6.47 8.49 -7.92
N ALA A 503 -6.13 9.00 -6.76
CA ALA A 503 -4.78 8.95 -6.20
C ALA A 503 -4.87 9.01 -4.66
N ASN A 504 -5.74 8.19 -4.08
CA ASN A 504 -6.00 8.09 -2.64
C ASN A 504 -6.56 9.39 -2.02
N ALA A 505 -6.89 10.37 -2.83
CA ALA A 505 -7.56 11.60 -2.42
C ALA A 505 -9.08 11.48 -2.60
N ARG A 506 -9.81 12.50 -2.18
CA ARG A 506 -11.25 12.57 -2.37
C ARG A 506 -11.61 12.56 -3.86
N VAL A 507 -12.46 11.61 -4.27
CA VAL A 507 -12.81 11.38 -5.69
C VAL A 507 -14.09 12.12 -6.08
N THR A 508 -15.06 12.25 -5.17
CA THR A 508 -16.38 12.83 -5.43
C THR A 508 -16.75 13.88 -4.39
N ASN A 509 -17.58 14.86 -4.78
CA ASN A 509 -18.25 15.78 -3.87
C ASN A 509 -19.69 15.35 -3.57
N ASP A 510 -20.18 14.25 -4.13
CA ASP A 510 -21.52 13.76 -3.84
C ASP A 510 -21.70 13.48 -2.35
N GLU A 511 -22.60 14.23 -1.71
CA GLU A 511 -22.81 14.18 -0.25
C GLU A 511 -23.25 12.79 0.23
N ARG A 512 -24.08 12.08 -0.59
CA ARG A 512 -24.54 10.74 -0.24
C ARG A 512 -23.41 9.73 -0.29
N ALA A 513 -22.59 9.79 -1.34
CA ALA A 513 -21.42 8.93 -1.44
C ALA A 513 -20.43 9.22 -0.29
N GLN A 514 -20.19 10.48 0.04
CA GLN A 514 -19.33 10.86 1.17
C GLN A 514 -19.89 10.35 2.50
N ALA A 515 -21.21 10.45 2.73
CA ALA A 515 -21.85 9.91 3.94
C ALA A 515 -21.70 8.38 4.04
N LEU A 516 -21.87 7.65 2.94
CA LEU A 516 -21.72 6.18 2.92
C LEU A 516 -20.28 5.72 3.22
N ILE A 517 -19.28 6.45 2.76
CA ILE A 517 -17.88 6.12 3.08
C ILE A 517 -17.44 6.69 4.45
N GLY A 518 -18.32 7.43 5.13
CA GLY A 518 -18.02 8.02 6.44
C GLY A 518 -17.07 9.21 6.38
N ALA A 519 -17.08 9.96 5.29
CA ALA A 519 -16.24 11.12 5.05
C ALA A 519 -17.03 12.45 5.07
N ASP A 520 -18.20 12.48 5.69
CA ASP A 520 -19.02 13.67 5.80
C ASP A 520 -18.52 14.61 6.92
N SER A 521 -19.08 15.81 6.97
CA SER A 521 -18.70 16.88 7.90
C SER A 521 -19.00 16.56 9.37
N THR A 522 -19.73 15.49 9.66
CA THR A 522 -20.14 15.08 11.01
C THR A 522 -19.26 13.94 11.55
N ALA A 523 -18.68 13.15 10.66
CA ALA A 523 -17.64 12.20 11.00
C ALA A 523 -16.28 12.93 11.08
N LEU A 524 -15.40 12.50 11.93
CA LEU A 524 -14.02 12.99 12.00
C LEU A 524 -13.22 12.47 10.78
N GLY A 525 -13.72 12.70 9.60
CA GLY A 525 -13.20 12.60 8.24
C GLY A 525 -12.43 11.31 7.87
N ALA A 526 -12.61 10.86 6.64
CA ALA A 526 -11.64 9.95 6.03
C ALA A 526 -10.29 10.68 5.90
N GLU A 527 -9.21 10.03 6.31
CA GLU A 527 -7.85 10.58 6.16
C GLU A 527 -7.37 10.44 4.71
N TYR A 528 -8.01 11.14 3.79
CA TYR A 528 -7.57 11.21 2.40
C TYR A 528 -6.14 11.72 2.29
N ASN A 529 -5.41 11.26 1.27
CA ASN A 529 -4.19 11.94 0.87
C ASN A 529 -4.48 13.40 0.49
N LEU A 530 -3.44 14.24 0.57
CA LEU A 530 -3.52 15.69 0.36
C LEU A 530 -4.24 16.11 -0.93
N GLY A 531 -4.20 15.29 -1.99
CA GLY A 531 -4.76 15.61 -3.30
C GLY A 531 -3.74 16.17 -4.31
N ALA A 532 -2.48 16.43 -3.92
CA ALA A 532 -1.46 16.97 -4.81
C ALA A 532 -1.25 16.07 -6.04
N ARG A 533 -1.11 14.75 -5.85
CA ARG A 533 -0.99 13.77 -6.95
C ARG A 533 -2.24 13.75 -7.84
N ALA A 534 -3.42 13.69 -7.24
CA ALA A 534 -4.70 13.67 -7.98
C ALA A 534 -4.88 14.93 -8.82
N GLY A 535 -4.51 16.10 -8.27
CA GLY A 535 -4.54 17.39 -8.97
C GLY A 535 -3.59 17.42 -10.17
N GLN A 536 -2.37 16.92 -10.01
CA GLN A 536 -1.37 16.88 -11.09
C GLN A 536 -1.79 15.88 -12.19
N ILE A 537 -2.27 14.69 -11.83
CA ILE A 537 -2.82 13.71 -12.78
C ILE A 537 -4.00 14.30 -13.56
N ARG A 538 -4.94 14.98 -12.88
CA ARG A 538 -6.05 15.69 -13.53
C ARG A 538 -5.54 16.68 -14.57
N ASP A 539 -4.62 17.55 -14.17
CA ASP A 539 -4.12 18.61 -15.03
C ASP A 539 -3.37 18.05 -16.24
N ASP A 540 -2.60 16.98 -16.06
CA ASP A 540 -1.93 16.27 -17.13
C ASP A 540 -2.93 15.59 -18.08
N LEU A 541 -3.93 14.90 -17.57
CA LEU A 541 -4.98 14.29 -18.39
C LEU A 541 -5.76 15.35 -19.20
N LEU A 542 -6.07 16.50 -18.60
CA LEU A 542 -6.78 17.58 -19.27
C LEU A 542 -5.92 18.29 -20.33
N ALA A 543 -4.60 18.27 -20.17
CA ALA A 543 -3.67 18.82 -21.15
C ALA A 543 -3.48 17.92 -22.38
N LEU A 544 -3.87 16.62 -22.30
CA LEU A 544 -3.74 15.71 -23.43
C LEU A 544 -4.77 16.02 -24.53
N ALA A 545 -4.27 16.12 -25.75
CA ALA A 545 -5.10 16.14 -26.96
C ALA A 545 -5.42 14.71 -27.41
N ALA A 546 -6.64 14.47 -27.88
CA ALA A 546 -7.00 13.21 -28.52
C ALA A 546 -6.29 13.06 -29.90
N PRO A 547 -5.94 11.84 -30.32
CA PRO A 547 -6.15 10.57 -29.63
C PRO A 547 -5.09 10.31 -28.56
N ILE A 548 -5.55 9.80 -27.41
CA ILE A 548 -4.71 9.46 -26.25
C ILE A 548 -4.26 8.00 -26.36
N THR A 549 -3.00 7.74 -26.01
CA THR A 549 -2.33 6.45 -26.17
C THR A 549 -1.78 5.90 -24.85
N PRO A 550 -1.42 4.59 -24.77
CA PRO A 550 -0.72 4.04 -23.59
C PRO A 550 0.60 4.76 -23.27
N ALA A 551 1.32 5.27 -24.27
CA ALA A 551 2.55 6.05 -24.05
C ALA A 551 2.26 7.39 -23.32
N ASP A 552 1.11 8.00 -23.57
CA ASP A 552 0.68 9.19 -22.85
C ASP A 552 0.38 8.88 -21.38
N MET A 553 -0.19 7.70 -21.10
CA MET A 553 -0.42 7.23 -19.74
C MET A 553 0.90 7.03 -18.99
N LEU A 554 1.88 6.37 -19.61
CA LEU A 554 3.20 6.17 -19.02
C LEU A 554 3.89 7.50 -18.72
N ARG A 555 3.76 8.50 -19.60
CA ARG A 555 4.33 9.83 -19.38
C ARG A 555 3.75 10.49 -18.12
N ILE A 556 2.46 10.31 -17.83
CA ILE A 556 1.84 10.79 -16.58
C ILE A 556 2.33 10.00 -15.38
N GLN A 557 2.42 8.66 -15.46
CA GLN A 557 2.94 7.83 -14.37
C GLN A 557 4.40 8.15 -14.03
N LEU A 558 5.15 8.70 -14.96
CA LEU A 558 6.55 9.09 -14.79
C LEU A 558 6.74 10.59 -14.53
N ASP A 559 5.67 11.36 -14.37
CA ASP A 559 5.78 12.81 -14.13
C ASP A 559 6.36 13.09 -12.74
N ASP A 560 7.55 13.69 -12.73
CA ASP A 560 8.32 14.08 -11.54
C ASP A 560 8.39 15.60 -11.33
N ARG A 561 7.48 16.37 -11.96
CA ARG A 561 7.42 17.84 -11.79
C ARG A 561 7.03 18.22 -10.36
N ALA A 562 7.78 19.18 -9.81
CA ALA A 562 7.67 19.62 -8.42
C ALA A 562 6.56 20.66 -8.19
N VAL A 563 5.33 20.36 -8.60
CA VAL A 563 4.18 21.29 -8.52
C VAL A 563 3.86 21.62 -7.06
N PHE A 564 3.84 20.62 -6.19
CA PHE A 564 3.54 20.78 -4.76
C PHE A 564 4.52 21.73 -4.06
N LEU A 565 5.81 21.54 -4.23
CA LEU A 565 6.85 22.31 -3.53
C LEU A 565 7.10 23.71 -4.10
N ALA A 566 6.48 24.10 -5.21
CA ALA A 566 6.70 25.40 -5.82
C ALA A 566 6.36 26.57 -4.87
N ARG A 567 5.28 26.47 -4.08
CA ARG A 567 4.90 27.47 -3.08
C ARG A 567 5.91 27.54 -1.92
N TRP A 568 6.46 26.40 -1.50
CA TRP A 568 7.48 26.33 -0.46
C TRP A 568 8.81 26.95 -0.89
N ARG A 569 9.22 26.74 -2.16
CA ARG A 569 10.35 27.43 -2.75
C ARG A 569 10.15 28.95 -2.72
N THR A 570 8.96 29.42 -3.09
CA THR A 570 8.64 30.87 -3.09
C THR A 570 8.74 31.44 -1.68
N LEU A 571 8.15 30.78 -0.68
CA LEU A 571 8.26 31.16 0.73
C LEU A 571 9.73 31.21 1.17
N LEU A 572 10.50 30.17 0.91
CA LEU A 572 11.89 30.04 1.28
C LEU A 572 12.74 31.18 0.70
N LEU A 573 12.60 31.51 -0.58
CA LEU A 573 13.31 32.61 -1.21
C LEU A 573 12.91 33.98 -0.64
N SER A 574 11.68 34.15 -0.20
CA SER A 574 11.22 35.41 0.46
C SER A 574 11.83 35.59 1.85
N LEU A 575 12.13 34.50 2.57
CA LEU A 575 12.77 34.52 3.90
C LEU A 575 14.28 34.82 3.85
N LEU A 576 14.92 34.50 2.72
CA LEU A 576 16.34 34.64 2.50
C LEU A 576 16.64 35.96 1.76
N ASP A 577 16.15 37.09 2.27
CA ASP A 577 16.39 38.43 1.76
C ASP A 577 17.85 38.90 2.05
N ALA A 578 18.25 40.04 1.51
CA ALA A 578 19.59 40.57 1.66
C ALA A 578 20.01 40.71 3.13
N ALA A 579 19.12 41.16 4.01
CA ALA A 579 19.39 41.33 5.44
C ALA A 579 19.60 40.00 6.16
N SER A 580 18.88 38.93 5.74
CA SER A 580 19.02 37.59 6.32
C SER A 580 20.28 36.85 5.84
N LEU A 581 20.87 37.30 4.73
CA LEU A 581 22.09 36.74 4.15
C LEU A 581 23.35 37.44 4.67
N ASP A 582 23.23 38.65 5.22
CA ASP A 582 24.35 39.40 5.75
C ASP A 582 25.04 38.61 6.88
N ALA A 583 26.36 38.45 6.80
CA ALA A 583 27.16 37.61 7.68
C ALA A 583 26.79 36.11 7.73
N HIS A 584 25.94 35.60 6.81
CA HIS A 584 25.49 34.20 6.73
C HIS A 584 25.83 33.54 5.37
N PRO A 585 27.09 33.25 5.05
CA PRO A 585 27.54 32.76 3.74
C PRO A 585 26.89 31.41 3.36
N ARG A 586 26.58 30.56 4.35
CA ARG A 586 25.89 29.27 4.09
C ARG A 586 24.44 29.47 3.66
N ARG A 587 23.72 30.45 4.19
CA ARG A 587 22.37 30.79 3.71
C ARG A 587 22.43 31.36 2.28
N ALA A 588 23.46 32.14 1.97
CA ALA A 588 23.64 32.68 0.60
C ALA A 588 23.91 31.55 -0.42
N GLU A 589 24.75 30.57 -0.07
CA GLU A 589 24.97 29.37 -0.87
C GLU A 589 23.66 28.57 -1.05
N PHE A 590 22.95 28.31 0.04
CA PHE A 590 21.66 27.61 0.03
C PHE A 590 20.64 28.31 -0.88
N ARG A 591 20.47 29.64 -0.73
CA ARG A 591 19.58 30.44 -1.58
C ARG A 591 19.93 30.29 -3.06
N ARG A 592 21.20 30.45 -3.43
CA ARG A 592 21.64 30.34 -4.82
C ARG A 592 21.32 28.98 -5.44
N LEU A 593 21.46 27.89 -4.68
CA LEU A 593 21.11 26.53 -5.12
C LEU A 593 19.59 26.35 -5.29
N VAL A 594 18.80 26.94 -4.38
CA VAL A 594 17.32 26.94 -4.47
C VAL A 594 16.81 27.78 -5.64
N GLU A 595 17.47 28.91 -5.95
CA GLU A 595 17.17 29.71 -7.14
C GLU A 595 17.35 28.92 -8.42
N GLY A 596 18.39 28.08 -8.48
CA GLY A 596 18.71 27.21 -9.61
C GLY A 596 17.92 25.91 -9.71
N TRP A 597 16.86 25.72 -8.92
CA TRP A 597 16.07 24.49 -9.00
C TRP A 597 15.37 24.34 -10.36
N GLN A 598 15.26 23.08 -10.84
CA GLN A 598 14.72 22.76 -12.16
C GLN A 598 13.22 22.42 -12.15
N ALA A 599 12.53 22.61 -11.04
CA ALA A 599 11.13 22.27 -10.79
C ALA A 599 10.79 20.77 -11.06
N GLN A 600 11.73 19.89 -10.81
CA GLN A 600 11.60 18.44 -10.98
C GLN A 600 12.32 17.71 -9.84
N ALA A 601 11.79 16.54 -9.45
CA ALA A 601 12.44 15.60 -8.53
C ALA A 601 13.37 14.66 -9.32
N SER A 602 14.21 15.21 -10.20
CA SER A 602 15.16 14.43 -10.98
C SER A 602 16.38 14.01 -10.14
N VAL A 603 17.06 12.96 -10.57
CA VAL A 603 18.17 12.36 -9.84
C VAL A 603 19.29 13.37 -9.50
N ASP A 604 19.57 14.29 -10.39
CA ASP A 604 20.60 15.32 -10.24
C ASP A 604 20.12 16.62 -9.58
N ALA A 605 18.81 16.71 -9.24
CA ALA A 605 18.20 17.92 -8.71
C ALA A 605 18.69 18.25 -7.28
N VAL A 606 19.58 19.23 -7.15
CA VAL A 606 20.04 19.75 -5.86
C VAL A 606 18.99 20.68 -5.24
N GLY A 607 18.51 21.68 -5.99
CA GLY A 607 17.54 22.65 -5.49
C GLY A 607 16.26 21.99 -4.97
N TYR A 608 15.77 20.94 -5.65
CA TYR A 608 14.63 20.15 -5.20
C TYR A 608 14.89 19.55 -3.80
N ARG A 609 16.01 18.84 -3.62
CA ARG A 609 16.36 18.24 -2.33
C ARG A 609 16.41 19.24 -1.19
N LEU A 610 16.95 20.45 -1.45
CA LEU A 610 17.05 21.49 -0.45
C LEU A 610 15.67 22.01 -0.01
N VAL A 611 14.77 22.25 -0.98
CA VAL A 611 13.40 22.70 -0.71
C VAL A 611 12.61 21.62 0.02
N ARG A 612 12.75 20.36 -0.40
CA ARG A 612 12.08 19.22 0.25
C ARG A 612 12.55 19.06 1.69
N ALA A 613 13.84 19.05 1.94
CA ALA A 613 14.38 18.94 3.29
C ALA A 613 13.92 20.10 4.21
N TYR A 614 13.82 21.32 3.66
CA TYR A 614 13.30 22.47 4.40
C TYR A 614 11.81 22.32 4.72
N HIS A 615 11.00 21.83 3.78
CA HIS A 615 9.58 21.55 4.00
C HIS A 615 9.41 20.54 5.12
N ASP A 616 10.03 19.37 5.00
CA ASP A 616 9.94 18.25 5.95
C ASP A 616 10.37 18.69 7.36
N ARG A 617 11.48 19.40 7.44
CA ARG A 617 11.97 19.97 8.71
C ARG A 617 11.00 20.94 9.34
N THR A 618 10.42 21.84 8.53
CA THR A 618 9.43 22.82 9.01
C THR A 618 8.17 22.13 9.50
N GLN A 619 7.68 21.14 8.75
CA GLN A 619 6.51 20.34 9.14
C GLN A 619 6.75 19.63 10.48
N GLN A 620 7.87 18.94 10.62
CA GLN A 620 8.23 18.26 11.86
C GLN A 620 8.34 19.23 13.06
N ALA A 621 8.96 20.37 12.85
CA ALA A 621 9.15 21.36 13.92
C ALA A 621 7.82 21.98 14.36
N VAL A 622 6.94 22.32 13.42
CA VAL A 622 5.60 22.87 13.75
C VAL A 622 4.74 21.80 14.43
N TRP A 623 4.71 20.58 13.90
CA TRP A 623 3.92 19.49 14.48
C TRP A 623 4.38 19.13 15.90
N SER A 624 5.69 18.98 16.10
CA SER A 624 6.27 18.73 17.44
C SER A 624 5.92 19.83 18.45
N MET A 625 5.97 21.07 18.01
CA MET A 625 5.61 22.25 18.83
C MET A 625 4.14 22.21 19.26
N LEU A 626 3.24 21.86 18.36
CA LEU A 626 1.79 21.72 18.62
C LEU A 626 1.50 20.55 19.57
N LEU A 627 2.07 19.37 19.31
CA LEU A 627 1.89 18.20 20.17
C LEU A 627 2.42 18.44 21.60
N THR A 628 3.56 19.15 21.73
CA THR A 628 4.12 19.52 23.04
C THR A 628 3.16 20.41 23.82
N ALA A 629 2.58 21.42 23.18
CA ALA A 629 1.60 22.30 23.83
C ALA A 629 0.34 21.53 24.24
N LEU A 630 -0.03 20.51 23.48
CA LEU A 630 -1.14 19.60 23.77
C LEU A 630 -0.79 18.48 24.75
N ARG A 631 0.47 18.39 25.20
CA ARG A 631 1.00 17.35 26.09
C ARG A 631 0.85 15.93 25.52
N LEU A 632 1.04 15.80 24.22
CA LEU A 632 1.07 14.54 23.52
C LEU A 632 2.51 14.15 23.15
N PRO A 633 2.85 12.83 23.14
CA PRO A 633 4.20 12.39 22.79
C PRO A 633 4.49 12.61 21.31
N ALA A 634 5.39 13.56 21.00
CA ALA A 634 5.71 13.92 19.63
C ALA A 634 6.45 12.79 18.86
N GLN A 635 7.26 11.98 19.59
CA GLN A 635 8.08 10.94 18.96
C GLN A 635 7.27 9.78 18.33
N ASP A 636 6.01 9.60 18.72
CA ASP A 636 5.16 8.47 18.31
C ASP A 636 4.03 8.89 17.34
N ALA A 637 3.94 10.18 17.02
CA ALA A 637 2.82 10.77 16.30
C ALA A 637 3.28 11.54 15.06
N ALA A 638 3.21 10.91 13.90
CA ALA A 638 3.38 11.61 12.62
C ALA A 638 2.18 12.53 12.32
N PRO A 639 2.39 13.66 11.62
CA PRO A 639 1.27 14.51 11.19
C PRO A 639 0.40 13.76 10.18
N PRO A 640 -0.94 14.02 10.18
CA PRO A 640 -1.79 13.52 9.13
C PRO A 640 -1.44 14.14 7.78
N GLU A 641 -1.72 13.45 6.69
CA GLU A 641 -1.47 13.92 5.32
C GLU A 641 -2.07 15.32 5.05
N GLN A 642 -3.27 15.55 5.56
CA GLN A 642 -3.99 16.81 5.37
C GLN A 642 -3.47 17.96 6.23
N PHE A 643 -2.58 17.70 7.19
CA PHE A 643 -1.95 18.73 8.02
C PHE A 643 -1.19 19.77 7.21
N GLU A 644 -0.77 19.46 6.00
CA GLU A 644 -0.15 20.40 5.08
C GLU A 644 -1.02 21.66 4.84
N GLY A 645 -2.35 21.51 4.84
CA GLY A 645 -3.27 22.65 4.75
C GLY A 645 -3.13 23.61 5.94
N ALA A 646 -3.12 23.05 7.16
CA ALA A 646 -2.90 23.79 8.40
C ALA A 646 -1.49 24.38 8.46
N LEU A 647 -0.48 23.57 8.14
CA LEU A 647 0.92 24.01 8.11
C LEU A 647 1.10 25.23 7.20
N TRP A 648 0.58 25.16 5.95
CA TRP A 648 0.66 26.27 5.01
C TRP A 648 -0.04 27.51 5.54
N GLN A 649 -1.20 27.36 6.18
CA GLN A 649 -1.92 28.48 6.78
C GLN A 649 -1.12 29.11 7.93
N LEU A 650 -0.49 28.30 8.80
CA LEU A 650 0.34 28.79 9.90
C LEU A 650 1.55 29.58 9.40
N VAL A 651 2.30 29.05 8.43
CA VAL A 651 3.50 29.75 7.92
C VAL A 651 3.15 31.00 7.09
N SER A 652 1.94 31.05 6.51
CA SER A 652 1.47 32.19 5.72
C SER A 652 0.87 33.31 6.57
N THR A 653 0.01 32.97 7.55
CA THR A 653 -0.70 33.94 8.39
C THR A 653 0.08 34.33 9.67
N GLN A 654 1.04 33.49 10.05
CA GLN A 654 1.99 33.73 11.12
C GLN A 654 1.36 34.07 12.49
N PRO A 655 0.37 33.31 12.99
CA PRO A 655 -0.30 33.59 14.26
C PRO A 655 0.68 33.41 15.44
N LEU A 656 0.97 34.50 16.15
CA LEU A 656 2.02 34.53 17.15
C LEU A 656 1.75 33.61 18.35
N HIS A 657 0.49 33.41 18.72
CA HIS A 657 0.08 32.55 19.83
C HIS A 657 0.34 31.04 19.55
N LEU A 658 0.48 30.64 18.26
CA LEU A 658 0.83 29.27 17.86
C LEU A 658 2.32 29.10 17.58
N LEU A 659 3.17 30.02 18.01
CA LEU A 659 4.62 29.94 17.93
C LEU A 659 5.25 29.85 19.32
N ALA A 660 6.21 28.95 19.50
CA ALA A 660 6.96 28.82 20.76
C ALA A 660 7.59 30.15 21.20
N SER A 661 7.58 30.42 22.51
CA SER A 661 8.10 31.69 23.11
C SER A 661 9.61 31.87 22.90
N ALA A 662 10.34 30.81 22.59
CA ALA A 662 11.77 30.86 22.25
C ALA A 662 12.06 31.69 20.98
N TYR A 663 11.07 31.90 20.12
CA TYR A 663 11.20 32.66 18.90
C TYR A 663 10.45 34.00 19.00
N PRO A 664 11.12 35.13 18.64
CA PRO A 664 10.46 36.44 18.63
C PRO A 664 9.27 36.51 17.67
N GLY A 665 9.36 35.78 16.55
CA GLY A 665 8.32 35.72 15.53
C GLY A 665 8.55 34.60 14.51
N TRP A 666 7.57 34.37 13.65
CA TRP A 666 7.62 33.34 12.61
C TRP A 666 8.78 33.47 11.62
N PRO A 667 9.19 34.69 11.17
CA PRO A 667 10.35 34.82 10.29
C PRO A 667 11.64 34.30 10.91
N GLN A 668 11.85 34.51 12.21
CA GLN A 668 13.04 34.01 12.93
C GLN A 668 12.96 32.48 13.09
N PHE A 669 11.81 31.92 13.43
CA PHE A 669 11.57 30.48 13.47
C PHE A 669 11.85 29.84 12.11
N LEU A 670 11.25 30.35 11.03
CA LEU A 670 11.41 29.79 9.70
C LEU A 670 12.85 29.85 9.20
N ARG A 671 13.59 30.95 9.50
CA ARG A 671 15.04 31.03 9.22
C ARG A 671 15.86 30.06 10.07
N ALA A 672 15.45 29.81 11.32
CA ALA A 672 16.11 28.79 12.14
C ALA A 672 15.93 27.38 11.54
N GLN A 673 14.77 27.10 10.88
CA GLN A 673 14.61 25.84 10.14
C GLN A 673 15.51 25.78 8.90
N VAL A 674 15.79 26.91 8.22
CA VAL A 674 16.81 26.92 7.14
C VAL A 674 18.19 26.52 7.68
N ASP A 675 18.62 27.12 8.78
CA ASP A 675 19.93 26.82 9.38
C ASP A 675 20.01 25.35 9.82
N ALA A 676 18.96 24.83 10.42
CA ALA A 676 18.89 23.43 10.82
C ALA A 676 18.91 22.47 9.60
N THR A 677 18.20 22.82 8.52
CA THR A 677 18.23 22.08 7.26
C THR A 677 19.63 22.06 6.65
N ILE A 678 20.33 23.20 6.65
CA ILE A 678 21.72 23.28 6.18
C ILE A 678 22.62 22.36 7.02
N ALA A 679 22.46 22.36 8.33
CA ALA A 679 23.26 21.51 9.22
C ALA A 679 23.03 20.01 8.99
N GLU A 680 21.78 19.60 8.75
CA GLU A 680 21.43 18.22 8.41
C GLU A 680 22.04 17.81 7.06
N LEU A 681 21.88 18.66 6.04
CA LEU A 681 22.40 18.38 4.71
C LEU A 681 23.95 18.36 4.68
N ASP A 682 24.61 19.16 5.53
CA ASP A 682 26.06 19.12 5.68
C ASP A 682 26.56 17.84 6.37
N ALA A 683 25.73 17.19 7.19
CA ALA A 683 26.04 15.89 7.76
C ALA A 683 25.84 14.74 6.75
N ASP A 684 24.86 14.88 5.86
CA ASP A 684 24.49 13.85 4.89
C ASP A 684 25.29 13.90 3.58
N CYS A 685 25.80 15.08 3.20
CA CYS A 685 26.35 15.33 1.88
C CYS A 685 27.79 15.87 1.97
N PRO A 686 28.65 15.59 0.98
CA PRO A 686 29.99 16.17 0.91
C PRO A 686 30.00 17.71 0.81
N SER A 687 28.95 18.31 0.29
CA SER A 687 28.65 19.75 0.25
C SER A 687 27.22 19.97 -0.24
N LEU A 688 26.61 21.14 0.07
CA LEU A 688 25.24 21.46 -0.41
C LEU A 688 25.12 21.34 -1.93
N ALA A 689 26.11 21.78 -2.68
CA ALA A 689 26.10 21.72 -4.15
C ALA A 689 26.17 20.29 -4.72
N ARG A 690 26.51 19.30 -3.90
CA ARG A 690 26.54 17.87 -4.27
C ARG A 690 25.42 17.06 -3.62
N CYS A 691 24.51 17.73 -2.95
CA CYS A 691 23.38 17.14 -2.28
C CYS A 691 22.22 16.93 -3.27
N SER A 692 22.38 16.02 -4.23
CA SER A 692 21.34 15.75 -5.23
C SER A 692 20.19 14.95 -4.65
N TRP A 693 19.00 15.03 -5.29
CA TRP A 693 17.82 14.26 -4.92
C TRP A 693 18.07 12.76 -5.02
N GLY A 694 18.65 12.29 -6.11
CA GLY A 694 18.97 10.89 -6.32
C GLY A 694 19.94 10.30 -5.28
N ALA A 695 20.80 11.10 -4.66
CA ALA A 695 21.65 10.62 -3.58
C ALA A 695 20.83 10.24 -2.32
N ARG A 696 19.68 10.86 -2.09
CA ARG A 696 18.70 10.50 -1.06
C ARG A 696 17.71 9.42 -1.57
N ASN A 697 17.17 9.62 -2.75
CA ASN A 697 16.10 8.79 -3.30
C ASN A 697 16.67 7.54 -4.00
N VAL A 698 17.23 6.66 -3.19
CA VAL A 698 17.90 5.43 -3.63
C VAL A 698 17.01 4.24 -3.32
N VAL A 699 16.48 3.61 -4.37
CA VAL A 699 15.68 2.39 -4.19
C VAL A 699 16.56 1.21 -3.77
N ARG A 700 16.09 0.44 -2.79
CA ARG A 700 16.76 -0.74 -2.23
C ARG A 700 15.75 -1.86 -2.02
N VAL A 701 15.38 -2.50 -3.12
CA VAL A 701 14.44 -3.64 -3.09
C VAL A 701 15.13 -4.86 -2.52
N ARG A 702 14.76 -5.26 -1.31
CA ARG A 702 15.46 -6.29 -0.54
C ARG A 702 14.65 -7.58 -0.41
N HIS A 703 15.39 -8.69 -0.39
CA HIS A 703 14.81 -9.97 0.01
C HIS A 703 14.61 -10.03 1.53
N PRO A 704 13.50 -10.59 2.05
CA PRO A 704 13.22 -10.63 3.50
C PRO A 704 14.36 -11.20 4.34
N LEU A 705 15.10 -12.20 3.84
CA LEU A 705 16.22 -12.81 4.55
C LEU A 705 17.53 -12.03 4.47
N SER A 706 17.65 -11.01 3.60
CA SER A 706 18.92 -10.28 3.43
C SER A 706 19.31 -9.45 4.67
N ALA A 707 18.34 -9.02 5.48
CA ALA A 707 18.61 -8.34 6.74
C ALA A 707 19.35 -9.23 7.75
N GLY A 708 18.97 -10.51 7.83
CA GLY A 708 19.64 -11.51 8.68
C GLY A 708 20.91 -12.12 8.06
N LEU A 709 21.13 -11.91 6.75
CA LEU A 709 22.22 -12.49 5.98
C LEU A 709 22.95 -11.43 5.13
N PRO A 710 23.56 -10.41 5.73
CA PRO A 710 24.11 -9.28 4.98
C PRO A 710 25.21 -9.68 3.98
N GLY A 711 25.92 -10.78 4.23
CA GLY A 711 26.92 -11.36 3.30
C GLY A 711 26.30 -11.88 1.99
N LEU A 712 25.02 -12.20 1.97
CA LEU A 712 24.28 -12.68 0.80
C LEU A 712 23.49 -11.58 0.09
N ALA A 713 23.35 -10.40 0.66
CA ALA A 713 22.54 -9.30 0.13
C ALA A 713 22.82 -9.02 -1.36
N ARG A 714 24.09 -9.05 -1.78
CA ARG A 714 24.51 -8.83 -3.18
C ARG A 714 23.89 -9.80 -4.20
N TRP A 715 23.48 -10.99 -3.76
CA TRP A 715 22.82 -11.99 -4.61
C TRP A 715 21.32 -12.01 -4.45
N LEU A 716 20.83 -11.62 -3.26
CA LEU A 716 19.41 -11.66 -2.90
C LEU A 716 18.68 -10.35 -3.20
N ASP A 717 19.33 -9.21 -3.08
CA ASP A 717 18.70 -7.92 -3.31
C ASP A 717 18.76 -7.51 -4.79
N MET A 718 17.83 -6.64 -5.21
CA MET A 718 17.92 -5.99 -6.51
C MET A 718 19.10 -5.02 -6.54
N PRO A 719 19.61 -4.66 -7.73
CA PRO A 719 20.56 -3.56 -7.86
C PRO A 719 20.02 -2.30 -7.18
N THR A 720 20.93 -1.53 -6.59
CA THR A 720 20.58 -0.23 -6.01
C THR A 720 20.61 0.82 -7.10
N GLU A 721 19.49 1.54 -7.28
CA GLU A 721 19.34 2.58 -8.30
C GLU A 721 18.92 3.90 -7.67
N GLN A 722 19.40 5.01 -8.21
CA GLN A 722 18.89 6.36 -7.89
C GLN A 722 17.69 6.64 -8.77
N LEU A 723 16.56 7.00 -8.16
CA LEU A 723 15.32 7.22 -8.89
C LEU A 723 14.83 8.66 -8.78
N PRO A 724 14.24 9.21 -9.87
CA PRO A 724 13.45 10.43 -9.78
C PRO A 724 12.09 10.16 -9.17
N GLY A 725 11.36 11.23 -8.82
CA GLY A 725 10.03 11.15 -8.22
C GLY A 725 10.03 11.36 -6.71
N ASP A 726 8.84 11.54 -6.14
CA ASP A 726 8.58 11.76 -4.71
C ASP A 726 7.11 11.39 -4.41
N HIS A 727 6.63 11.51 -3.17
CA HIS A 727 5.27 11.10 -2.81
C HIS A 727 4.15 12.08 -3.23
N ASP A 728 4.46 13.36 -3.46
CA ASP A 728 3.48 14.40 -3.82
C ASP A 728 3.31 14.62 -5.34
N MET A 729 3.78 13.70 -6.16
CA MET A 729 3.72 13.75 -7.63
C MET A 729 3.36 12.39 -8.22
N PRO A 730 2.90 12.30 -9.47
CA PRO A 730 2.48 11.04 -10.09
C PRO A 730 3.55 9.95 -10.05
N ARG A 731 4.82 10.27 -10.31
CA ARG A 731 5.94 9.33 -10.15
C ARG A 731 6.29 9.15 -8.68
N VAL A 732 5.60 8.22 -8.02
CA VAL A 732 5.86 7.98 -6.59
C VAL A 732 7.09 7.11 -6.37
N GLN A 733 8.05 7.69 -5.65
CA GLN A 733 9.22 7.01 -5.08
C GLN A 733 9.65 7.79 -3.86
N ASP A 734 9.18 7.41 -2.69
CA ASP A 734 9.32 8.22 -1.48
C ASP A 734 10.41 7.72 -0.52
N ASP A 735 10.57 6.40 -0.43
CA ASP A 735 11.53 5.72 0.44
C ASP A 735 12.37 4.73 -0.37
N ALA A 736 13.44 4.28 0.24
CA ALA A 736 14.28 3.22 -0.30
C ALA A 736 13.52 1.93 -0.64
N ARG A 737 12.34 1.70 -0.07
CA ARG A 737 11.53 0.49 -0.20
C ARG A 737 10.06 0.74 -0.47
N PHE A 738 9.68 1.95 -0.91
CA PHE A 738 8.30 2.29 -1.22
C PHE A 738 8.20 3.00 -2.57
N GLY A 739 7.23 2.59 -3.40
CA GLY A 739 7.02 3.14 -4.74
C GLY A 739 6.06 2.31 -5.57
N ALA A 740 6.03 2.52 -6.88
CA ALA A 740 5.17 1.77 -7.80
C ALA A 740 5.51 0.26 -7.77
N SER A 741 4.67 -0.54 -7.12
CA SER A 741 4.83 -2.00 -7.00
C SER A 741 4.43 -2.75 -8.27
N GLU A 742 3.71 -2.10 -9.16
CA GLU A 742 3.44 -2.40 -10.56
C GLU A 742 3.15 -1.08 -11.28
N ARG A 743 3.17 -1.12 -12.61
CA ARG A 743 2.74 0.00 -13.47
C ARG A 743 2.23 -0.57 -14.77
N PHE A 744 0.96 -0.27 -15.13
CA PHE A 744 0.43 -0.67 -16.43
C PHE A 744 -0.50 0.39 -17.02
N ALA A 745 -0.69 0.32 -18.35
CA ALA A 745 -1.86 0.89 -19.01
C ALA A 745 -2.36 -0.05 -20.09
N VAL A 746 -3.68 -0.22 -20.17
CA VAL A 746 -4.33 -1.16 -21.07
C VAL A 746 -5.68 -0.64 -21.56
N SER A 747 -5.94 -0.86 -22.84
CA SER A 747 -7.24 -0.69 -23.47
C SER A 747 -7.82 -2.09 -23.72
N PRO A 748 -9.00 -2.45 -23.14
CA PRO A 748 -9.56 -3.79 -23.29
C PRO A 748 -9.87 -4.08 -24.79
N GLY A 749 -9.51 -5.28 -25.22
CA GLY A 749 -9.52 -5.68 -26.63
C GLY A 749 -8.30 -5.25 -27.44
N HIS A 750 -7.41 -4.43 -26.90
CA HIS A 750 -6.19 -3.91 -27.51
C HIS A 750 -4.95 -4.13 -26.66
N GLU A 751 -4.88 -5.24 -25.92
CA GLU A 751 -3.82 -5.56 -24.96
C GLU A 751 -2.42 -5.65 -25.59
N ARG A 752 -2.33 -5.80 -26.89
CA ARG A 752 -1.04 -5.86 -27.62
C ARG A 752 -0.28 -4.53 -27.60
N ASP A 753 -1.01 -3.41 -27.46
CA ASP A 753 -0.47 -2.06 -27.47
C ASP A 753 -0.19 -1.56 -26.04
N ALA A 754 -0.50 -2.39 -25.05
CA ALA A 754 -0.42 -2.10 -23.64
C ALA A 754 0.96 -2.48 -23.03
N TYR A 755 1.24 -1.95 -21.84
CA TYR A 755 2.46 -2.29 -21.09
C TYR A 755 2.12 -2.70 -19.65
N LEU A 756 3.04 -3.49 -19.03
CA LEU A 756 3.03 -3.84 -17.62
C LEU A 756 4.45 -4.01 -17.10
N GLU A 757 4.80 -3.29 -16.04
CA GLU A 757 6.11 -3.29 -15.40
C GLU A 757 6.00 -3.72 -13.94
N LEU A 758 7.00 -4.46 -13.46
CA LEU A 758 7.15 -4.86 -12.06
C LEU A 758 8.56 -4.52 -11.55
N PRO A 759 8.74 -4.18 -10.26
CA PRO A 759 10.05 -3.88 -9.66
C PRO A 759 10.91 -5.15 -9.41
N GLY A 760 10.79 -6.15 -10.26
CA GLY A 760 11.50 -7.43 -10.17
C GLY A 760 10.90 -8.47 -11.07
N GLY A 761 11.44 -9.69 -11.04
CA GLY A 761 11.02 -10.76 -11.92
C GLY A 761 10.01 -11.74 -11.32
N GLN A 762 9.63 -12.73 -12.11
CA GLN A 762 8.60 -13.72 -11.76
C GLN A 762 9.07 -14.74 -10.70
N SER A 763 10.34 -15.07 -10.69
CA SER A 763 10.89 -16.10 -9.79
C SER A 763 11.37 -15.51 -8.46
N GLY A 764 11.07 -16.18 -7.35
CA GLY A 764 11.67 -15.93 -6.03
C GLY A 764 13.04 -16.60 -5.82
N HIS A 765 13.56 -17.30 -6.82
CA HIS A 765 14.80 -18.06 -6.70
C HIS A 765 16.01 -17.32 -7.30
N PRO A 766 17.06 -16.98 -6.52
CA PRO A 766 18.17 -16.11 -6.97
C PRO A 766 19.02 -16.70 -8.11
N LEU A 767 18.97 -18.00 -8.36
CA LEU A 767 19.63 -18.63 -9.51
C LEU A 767 18.76 -18.66 -10.77
N SER A 768 17.49 -18.26 -10.68
CA SER A 768 16.62 -18.19 -11.86
C SER A 768 16.98 -16.96 -12.71
N PRO A 769 17.00 -17.06 -14.05
CA PRO A 769 17.14 -15.90 -14.92
C PRO A 769 15.98 -14.89 -14.74
N TYR A 770 14.84 -15.36 -14.25
CA TYR A 770 13.64 -14.59 -14.04
C TYR A 770 13.58 -13.89 -12.67
N TYR A 771 14.63 -13.97 -11.85
CA TYR A 771 14.64 -13.35 -10.52
C TYR A 771 14.67 -11.80 -10.61
N ARG A 772 15.51 -11.26 -11.51
CA ARG A 772 15.70 -9.80 -11.69
C ARG A 772 15.10 -9.27 -12.99
N ALA A 773 14.39 -10.12 -13.73
CA ALA A 773 13.83 -9.73 -15.02
C ALA A 773 12.87 -8.53 -14.89
N GLY A 774 13.07 -7.48 -15.71
CA GLY A 774 12.23 -6.30 -15.70
C GLY A 774 12.61 -5.20 -14.70
N PHE A 775 13.41 -5.47 -13.66
CA PHE A 775 13.73 -4.46 -12.64
C PHE A 775 14.32 -3.17 -13.23
N LEU A 776 15.31 -3.27 -14.11
CA LEU A 776 15.95 -2.08 -14.69
C LEU A 776 15.00 -1.32 -15.64
N ALA A 777 14.15 -2.02 -16.38
CA ALA A 777 13.13 -1.38 -17.22
C ALA A 777 12.15 -0.59 -16.33
N TRP A 778 11.63 -1.19 -15.27
CA TRP A 778 10.78 -0.51 -14.29
C TRP A 778 11.47 0.71 -13.66
N ALA A 779 12.72 0.59 -13.23
CA ALA A 779 13.48 1.68 -12.62
C ALA A 779 13.65 2.87 -13.57
N ARG A 780 13.84 2.60 -14.86
CA ARG A 780 14.02 3.61 -15.91
C ARG A 780 12.70 4.10 -16.52
N GLY A 781 11.57 3.43 -16.24
CA GLY A 781 10.29 3.71 -16.87
C GLY A 781 10.24 3.28 -18.33
N GLU A 782 10.93 2.19 -18.68
CA GLU A 782 10.95 1.62 -20.03
C GLU A 782 9.80 0.61 -20.17
N PRO A 783 8.80 0.83 -21.04
CA PRO A 783 7.61 0.02 -21.10
C PRO A 783 7.92 -1.43 -21.51
N LEU A 784 7.41 -2.39 -20.73
CA LEU A 784 7.45 -3.81 -21.07
C LEU A 784 6.07 -4.26 -21.56
N PRO A 785 5.99 -5.18 -22.56
CA PRO A 785 4.71 -5.63 -23.09
C PRO A 785 3.77 -6.17 -22.02
N PHE A 786 2.49 -5.80 -22.10
CA PHE A 786 1.42 -6.28 -21.24
C PHE A 786 1.12 -7.76 -21.48
N LEU A 787 1.06 -8.21 -22.72
CA LEU A 787 0.93 -9.62 -23.03
C LEU A 787 2.29 -10.33 -22.93
N PRO A 788 2.31 -11.61 -22.51
CA PRO A 788 3.51 -12.43 -22.60
C PRO A 788 4.08 -12.45 -24.01
N GLY A 789 5.42 -12.49 -24.10
CA GLY A 789 6.15 -12.57 -25.37
C GLY A 789 6.12 -13.99 -25.99
N PRO A 790 6.97 -14.22 -27.02
CA PRO A 790 7.13 -15.55 -27.62
C PRO A 790 7.49 -16.60 -26.58
N THR A 791 6.97 -17.82 -26.76
CA THR A 791 7.20 -18.95 -25.88
C THR A 791 8.67 -19.41 -25.90
N GLU A 792 9.29 -19.48 -24.73
CA GLU A 792 10.64 -20.07 -24.55
C GLU A 792 10.58 -21.44 -23.86
N HIS A 793 9.63 -21.65 -22.96
CA HIS A 793 9.47 -22.91 -22.22
C HIS A 793 8.05 -23.44 -22.34
N VAL A 794 7.92 -24.79 -22.33
CA VAL A 794 6.64 -25.49 -22.43
C VAL A 794 6.58 -26.59 -21.39
N LEU A 795 5.73 -26.47 -20.41
CA LEU A 795 5.40 -27.46 -19.42
C LEU A 795 3.94 -27.91 -19.59
N THR A 796 3.70 -29.21 -19.67
CA THR A 796 2.35 -29.78 -19.72
C THR A 796 2.05 -30.54 -18.44
N LEU A 797 0.98 -30.18 -17.77
CA LEU A 797 0.43 -30.97 -16.67
C LEU A 797 -0.62 -31.92 -17.28
N THR A 798 -0.45 -33.22 -17.06
CA THR A 798 -1.34 -34.26 -17.63
C THR A 798 -2.05 -35.02 -16.51
N PRO A 799 -3.37 -35.28 -16.62
CA PRO A 799 -4.03 -36.23 -15.73
C PRO A 799 -3.35 -37.61 -15.84
N ARG A 800 -3.41 -38.38 -14.76
CA ARG A 800 -2.92 -39.79 -14.78
C ARG A 800 -3.90 -40.71 -15.44
#